data_41bfd43bb8df905a0224b3536d4519d1
#
_entry.id   41bfd43bb8df905a0224b3536d4519d1
#
_cell.length_a   1.000
_cell.length_b   1.000
_cell.length_c   1.000
_cell.angle_alpha   90.00
_cell.angle_beta   90.00
_cell.angle_gamma   90.00
#
_symmetry.space_group_name_H-M   'P 1'
#
loop_
_entity.id
_entity.type
_entity.pdbx_description
1 polymer ?
#
loop_
_entity_poly.entity_id
_entity_poly.type
_entity_poly.pdbx_seq_one_letter_code
_entity_poly.pdbx_strand_id
1 'polypeptide(L)'
;MPAQGAGASKQQALFGIPAQKSSPAHTQTPQAPARPVPSPAAPQQNHAAPQLSPEDILAGLDEDQRRVASELNGAMRVLAGAGTGKTRAITHRIAYGIACGKYVPQRVMALTFTTRAAEEMRLRLRSLGAVGVQTRTFHSAALRQLRYFWPSAIGGSFPDIVKHKAGLITEAAQRLRMSVDRALVRDIAAEIEWAKVSLFTPDTLTPHLHQRNLPSGITPQNMVRLFRAYEELKDERNLIDFEDVLLLTVGIIEDDDALAATIREQYRHFVVDEYQDVSPLQQRLLDAWLGERDDLCVVGDASQTIYSFTGATSRHLLEFPRRYRGAHTVRLTRDYRSHSQVVELANRLLAARRPRPDSTEFSWAPPLKLVSQRGPGVESQWFGYTDDEREAEGIAEDIQDLLEKDGVPPSEIAVLFRTNGQSGLLEAALADRGIPYQLRGAEQFFDRPEIKQAMLGLRASAKSTDGSENVPRYVREVLEPLGYTEKAPQSAGAVRQKWESLAAIVSMVDHLEATRIEDIAQAEAAGAPVPHRLTVHDVVATLAHRLATQDAPVMEGVTLASLHSAKGLEWDAVFLCGLNEGLMPITFAQTSDEIDEERRLLYVGITRARKYLWFTWSDSRTAGGRGKRRRSRFLDDIDPSRQSARHS
;
A
#
# COMPACT_ATOMS: atom_id res chain seq x y z
N MET A 1 -18.59 44.96 30.96
CA MET A 1 -19.32 43.71 31.15
C MET A 1 -19.12 42.86 29.92
N PRO A 2 -18.48 41.68 30.00
CA PRO A 2 -18.11 40.90 28.86
C PRO A 2 -19.24 39.99 28.42
N ALA A 3 -19.43 39.85 27.11
CA ALA A 3 -20.26 38.84 26.49
C ALA A 3 -19.53 37.47 26.50
N GLN A 4 -20.07 36.55 27.28
CA GLN A 4 -19.70 35.13 27.17
C GLN A 4 -20.64 34.45 26.15
N GLY A 5 -20.05 33.55 25.32
CA GLY A 5 -20.79 32.49 24.69
C GLY A 5 -20.81 32.51 23.16
N ALA A 6 -19.74 32.09 22.53
CA ALA A 6 -19.78 31.52 21.17
C ALA A 6 -18.59 30.59 20.96
N GLY A 7 -18.62 29.43 21.61
CA GLY A 7 -17.71 28.32 21.41
C GLY A 7 -18.47 27.04 21.06
N ALA A 8 -19.37 27.11 20.08
CA ALA A 8 -19.83 25.89 19.43
C ALA A 8 -18.69 25.40 18.56
N SER A 9 -18.24 24.14 18.77
CA SER A 9 -17.11 23.56 18.06
C SER A 9 -17.31 23.71 16.55
N LYS A 10 -16.32 24.19 15.84
CA LYS A 10 -16.33 24.35 14.38
C LYS A 10 -16.63 23.02 13.64
N GLN A 11 -16.50 21.90 14.33
CA GLN A 11 -16.77 20.57 13.77
C GLN A 11 -18.23 20.17 13.78
N GLN A 12 -19.03 20.58 14.77
CA GLN A 12 -20.47 20.36 14.72
C GLN A 12 -21.10 21.05 13.50
N ALA A 13 -20.52 22.16 13.07
CA ALA A 13 -20.93 22.84 11.85
C ALA A 13 -20.40 22.18 10.56
N LEU A 14 -19.32 21.40 10.64
CA LEU A 14 -18.71 20.75 9.48
C LEU A 14 -19.28 19.35 9.19
N PHE A 15 -19.80 18.64 10.21
CA PHE A 15 -20.16 17.22 10.07
C PHE A 15 -21.56 16.86 10.62
N GLY A 16 -22.41 17.85 10.98
CA GLY A 16 -23.82 17.63 11.30
C GLY A 16 -24.10 16.73 12.52
N ILE A 17 -23.19 16.57 13.48
CA ILE A 17 -23.42 15.75 14.67
C ILE A 17 -24.41 16.45 15.60
N PRO A 18 -25.60 15.89 15.88
CA PRO A 18 -26.60 16.55 16.74
C PRO A 18 -26.14 16.60 18.20
N ALA A 19 -26.19 17.75 18.82
CA ALA A 19 -25.92 17.93 20.23
C ALA A 19 -26.91 17.14 21.10
N GLN A 20 -26.46 16.12 21.82
CA GLN A 20 -27.28 15.42 22.79
C GLN A 20 -27.51 16.31 24.01
N LYS A 21 -28.79 16.54 24.33
CA LYS A 21 -29.22 17.23 25.54
C LYS A 21 -28.87 16.40 26.78
N SER A 22 -28.12 17.01 27.71
CA SER A 22 -27.81 16.47 29.01
C SER A 22 -29.07 16.17 29.83
N SER A 23 -29.22 14.92 30.26
CA SER A 23 -30.20 14.49 31.28
C SER A 23 -29.61 14.53 32.67
N PRO A 24 -30.44 14.77 33.72
CA PRO A 24 -29.94 15.14 35.04
C PRO A 24 -29.38 13.97 35.85
N ALA A 25 -28.51 14.33 36.79
CA ALA A 25 -27.74 13.49 37.69
C ALA A 25 -28.54 12.40 38.41
N HIS A 26 -28.03 11.16 38.36
CA HIS A 26 -28.44 10.09 39.29
C HIS A 26 -27.50 10.05 40.51
N THR A 27 -28.15 10.02 41.66
CA THR A 27 -27.63 9.94 43.01
C THR A 27 -26.75 8.70 43.21
N GLN A 28 -25.54 8.90 43.74
CA GLN A 28 -24.60 7.84 44.09
C GLN A 28 -25.03 7.09 45.36
N THR A 29 -25.07 5.77 45.28
CA THR A 29 -25.13 4.85 46.44
C THR A 29 -23.71 4.46 46.85
N PRO A 30 -23.35 4.36 48.16
CA PRO A 30 -21.99 4.12 48.59
C PRO A 30 -21.53 2.71 48.33
N GLN A 31 -20.39 2.53 47.67
CA GLN A 31 -19.71 1.25 47.51
C GLN A 31 -18.87 0.90 48.74
N ALA A 32 -18.92 -0.40 49.14
CA ALA A 32 -18.13 -1.00 50.19
C ALA A 32 -16.63 -1.07 49.81
N PRO A 33 -15.69 -1.13 50.78
CA PRO A 33 -14.26 -1.04 50.51
C PRO A 33 -13.72 -2.29 49.83
N ALA A 34 -12.96 -2.05 48.74
CA ALA A 34 -12.26 -3.06 47.95
C ALA A 34 -11.10 -3.70 48.76
N ARG A 35 -10.96 -5.01 48.64
CA ARG A 35 -9.81 -5.79 49.17
C ARG A 35 -8.54 -5.39 48.40
N PRO A 36 -7.36 -5.40 49.07
CA PRO A 36 -6.09 -5.08 48.41
C PRO A 36 -5.71 -6.17 47.40
N VAL A 37 -5.44 -5.75 46.16
CA VAL A 37 -4.86 -6.60 45.13
C VAL A 37 -3.35 -6.74 45.43
N PRO A 38 -2.74 -7.94 45.34
CA PRO A 38 -1.31 -8.12 45.55
C PRO A 38 -0.52 -7.37 44.48
N SER A 39 0.53 -6.64 44.88
CA SER A 39 1.48 -5.98 44.01
C SER A 39 2.05 -6.95 42.99
N PRO A 40 2.18 -6.54 41.72
CA PRO A 40 2.86 -7.36 40.72
C PRO A 40 4.34 -7.51 41.08
N ALA A 41 4.81 -8.75 41.06
CA ALA A 41 6.21 -9.11 41.25
C ALA A 41 7.09 -8.30 40.27
N ALA A 42 8.29 -7.95 40.73
CA ALA A 42 9.30 -7.24 39.91
C ALA A 42 9.51 -7.93 38.56
N PRO A 43 9.72 -7.16 37.47
CA PRO A 43 9.89 -7.75 36.16
C PRO A 43 11.12 -8.65 36.15
N GLN A 44 10.91 -9.94 35.86
CA GLN A 44 11.98 -10.86 35.54
C GLN A 44 12.74 -10.31 34.35
N GLN A 45 14.06 -10.23 34.47
CA GLN A 45 14.97 -9.85 33.38
C GLN A 45 14.77 -10.85 32.23
N ASN A 46 14.01 -10.43 31.21
CA ASN A 46 14.00 -11.11 29.93
C ASN A 46 15.43 -11.07 29.39
N HIS A 47 15.99 -12.23 29.10
CA HIS A 47 17.19 -12.35 28.30
C HIS A 47 16.91 -11.71 26.93
N ALA A 48 17.36 -10.46 26.78
CA ALA A 48 17.28 -9.71 25.53
C ALA A 48 18.13 -10.44 24.48
N ALA A 49 17.57 -10.65 23.30
CA ALA A 49 18.37 -10.96 22.12
C ALA A 49 19.57 -10.02 22.06
N PRO A 50 20.76 -10.44 21.59
CA PRO A 50 21.97 -9.63 21.59
C PRO A 50 21.65 -8.29 20.93
N GLN A 51 21.69 -7.22 21.72
CA GLN A 51 21.50 -5.87 21.21
C GLN A 51 22.68 -5.52 20.34
N LEU A 52 22.43 -5.29 19.04
CA LEU A 52 23.44 -4.80 18.12
C LEU A 52 24.00 -3.46 18.65
N SER A 53 25.30 -3.28 18.59
CA SER A 53 25.91 -2.00 18.91
C SER A 53 25.47 -0.91 17.91
N PRO A 54 25.53 0.39 18.29
CA PRO A 54 25.28 1.47 17.33
C PRO A 54 26.17 1.35 16.06
N GLU A 55 27.41 0.93 16.21
CA GLU A 55 28.36 0.71 15.12
C GLU A 55 27.91 -0.43 14.21
N ASP A 56 27.46 -1.56 14.78
CA ASP A 56 26.95 -2.70 14.00
C ASP A 56 25.71 -2.32 13.19
N ILE A 57 24.82 -1.51 13.78
CA ILE A 57 23.63 -1.00 13.07
C ILE A 57 24.00 -0.13 11.87
N LEU A 58 25.07 0.65 11.96
CA LEU A 58 25.54 1.46 10.83
C LEU A 58 26.43 0.69 9.85
N ALA A 59 26.88 -0.51 10.22
CA ALA A 59 27.70 -1.34 9.35
C ALA A 59 26.94 -1.74 8.08
N GLY A 60 27.60 -1.69 6.94
CA GLY A 60 27.02 -2.05 5.64
C GLY A 60 26.04 -1.03 5.05
N LEU A 61 25.85 0.14 5.68
CA LEU A 61 25.18 1.29 5.07
C LEU A 61 26.18 2.10 4.24
N ASP A 62 25.74 2.59 3.09
CA ASP A 62 26.51 3.59 2.36
C ASP A 62 26.52 4.95 3.11
N GLU A 63 27.31 5.90 2.61
CA GLU A 63 27.49 7.21 3.24
C GLU A 63 26.17 7.96 3.42
N ASP A 64 25.31 8.00 2.38
CA ASP A 64 24.04 8.71 2.42
C ASP A 64 23.01 8.01 3.33
N GLN A 65 22.94 6.67 3.25
CA GLN A 65 22.12 5.86 4.15
C GLN A 65 22.56 6.01 5.62
N ARG A 66 23.89 6.06 5.85
CA ARG A 66 24.47 6.27 7.18
C ARG A 66 24.08 7.65 7.74
N ARG A 67 24.12 8.70 6.91
CA ARG A 67 23.64 10.04 7.30
C ARG A 67 22.17 9.99 7.71
N VAL A 68 21.30 9.35 6.91
CA VAL A 68 19.89 9.15 7.27
C VAL A 68 19.75 8.44 8.62
N ALA A 69 20.55 7.41 8.88
CA ALA A 69 20.45 6.62 10.09
C ALA A 69 20.99 7.36 11.34
N SER A 70 22.05 8.16 11.22
CA SER A 70 22.77 8.74 12.37
C SER A 70 22.39 10.18 12.72
N GLU A 71 21.90 10.99 11.77
CA GLU A 71 21.47 12.39 12.03
C GLU A 71 20.07 12.40 12.65
N LEU A 72 19.96 12.21 13.97
CA LEU A 72 18.68 12.00 14.68
C LEU A 72 17.92 13.26 15.10
N ASN A 73 18.53 14.44 15.01
CA ASN A 73 17.95 15.69 15.49
C ASN A 73 17.19 16.44 14.39
N GLY A 74 16.05 17.02 14.75
CA GLY A 74 15.24 17.86 13.85
C GLY A 74 14.54 17.10 12.75
N ALA A 75 13.80 17.84 11.94
CA ALA A 75 13.08 17.27 10.80
C ALA A 75 14.04 16.82 9.68
N MET A 76 13.77 15.65 9.10
CA MET A 76 14.58 15.10 8.01
C MET A 76 13.71 14.73 6.82
N ARG A 77 14.11 15.19 5.64
CA ARG A 77 13.57 14.75 4.35
C ARG A 77 14.58 13.88 3.60
N VAL A 78 14.17 12.66 3.28
CA VAL A 78 14.98 11.75 2.47
C VAL A 78 14.34 11.63 1.07
N LEU A 79 15.02 12.15 0.07
CA LEU A 79 14.64 11.96 -1.33
C LEU A 79 15.35 10.70 -1.84
N ALA A 80 14.60 9.64 -2.10
CA ALA A 80 15.18 8.33 -2.34
C ALA A 80 14.51 7.65 -3.54
N GLY A 81 15.26 7.47 -4.63
CA GLY A 81 14.76 6.84 -5.84
C GLY A 81 14.45 5.35 -5.68
N ALA A 82 13.98 4.72 -6.75
CA ALA A 82 13.75 3.28 -6.75
C ALA A 82 15.07 2.52 -6.45
N GLY A 83 14.99 1.39 -5.75
CA GLY A 83 16.14 0.51 -5.49
C GLY A 83 17.23 1.05 -4.55
N THR A 84 17.08 2.27 -3.99
CA THR A 84 18.13 2.93 -3.19
C THR A 84 18.13 2.53 -1.71
N GLY A 85 17.28 1.56 -1.31
CA GLY A 85 17.23 1.10 0.07
C GLY A 85 16.52 2.06 1.03
N LYS A 86 15.47 2.77 0.59
CA LYS A 86 14.62 3.65 1.41
C LYS A 86 14.31 3.05 2.77
N THR A 87 13.61 1.93 2.76
CA THR A 87 13.15 1.23 3.98
C THR A 87 14.31 0.77 4.85
N ARG A 88 15.45 0.37 4.24
CA ARG A 88 16.67 0.02 4.97
C ARG A 88 17.20 1.24 5.75
N ALA A 89 17.34 2.37 5.11
CA ALA A 89 17.86 3.58 5.75
C ALA A 89 17.03 4.01 6.96
N ILE A 90 15.68 4.02 6.83
CA ILE A 90 14.80 4.46 7.92
C ILE A 90 14.67 3.42 9.05
N THR A 91 14.72 2.11 8.75
CA THR A 91 14.74 1.09 9.81
C THR A 91 16.03 1.13 10.61
N HIS A 92 17.18 1.36 9.95
CA HIS A 92 18.45 1.56 10.65
C HIS A 92 18.47 2.86 11.45
N ARG A 93 17.84 3.96 10.96
CA ARG A 93 17.64 5.19 11.75
C ARG A 93 16.91 4.91 13.05
N ILE A 94 15.79 4.19 12.99
CA ILE A 94 14.99 3.86 14.18
C ILE A 94 15.83 3.00 15.14
N ALA A 95 16.45 1.94 14.63
CA ALA A 95 17.27 1.04 15.43
C ALA A 95 18.48 1.77 16.08
N TYR A 96 19.18 2.60 15.30
CA TYR A 96 20.29 3.41 15.80
C TYR A 96 19.84 4.41 16.88
N GLY A 97 18.71 5.08 16.67
CA GLY A 97 18.15 6.00 17.67
C GLY A 97 17.80 5.31 18.98
N ILE A 98 17.33 4.07 18.94
CA ILE A 98 17.05 3.22 20.11
C ILE A 98 18.37 2.78 20.77
N ALA A 99 19.33 2.28 20.02
CA ALA A 99 20.62 1.83 20.54
C ALA A 99 21.42 2.97 21.21
N CYS A 100 21.30 4.20 20.69
CA CYS A 100 21.90 5.39 21.31
C CYS A 100 21.07 5.97 22.48
N GLY A 101 19.94 5.36 22.87
CA GLY A 101 19.07 5.85 23.93
C GLY A 101 18.30 7.14 23.61
N LYS A 102 18.36 7.62 22.35
CA LYS A 102 17.61 8.79 21.89
C LYS A 102 16.12 8.51 21.69
N TYR A 103 15.80 7.31 21.23
CA TYR A 103 14.43 6.88 20.97
C TYR A 103 13.99 5.83 21.98
N VAL A 104 12.81 6.04 22.55
CA VAL A 104 12.11 5.01 23.31
C VAL A 104 11.24 4.24 22.33
N PRO A 105 11.41 2.91 22.16
CA PRO A 105 10.73 2.13 21.10
C PRO A 105 9.23 2.36 21.04
N GLN A 106 8.55 2.35 22.19
CA GLN A 106 7.10 2.52 22.30
C GLN A 106 6.61 3.92 21.90
N ARG A 107 7.52 4.92 21.88
CA ARG A 107 7.24 6.31 21.49
C ARG A 107 7.60 6.62 20.04
N VAL A 108 8.03 5.60 19.27
CA VAL A 108 8.29 5.72 17.83
C VAL A 108 7.08 5.20 17.05
N MET A 109 6.55 6.04 16.15
CA MET A 109 5.52 5.69 15.18
C MET A 109 6.13 5.67 13.79
N ALA A 110 6.23 4.48 13.19
CA ALA A 110 6.66 4.29 11.81
C ALA A 110 5.42 4.04 10.93
N LEU A 111 5.16 4.97 10.02
CA LEU A 111 3.98 4.97 9.16
C LEU A 111 4.35 4.53 7.75
N THR A 112 3.52 3.66 7.18
CA THR A 112 3.65 3.16 5.81
C THR A 112 2.31 3.25 5.08
N PHE A 113 2.34 3.06 3.75
CA PHE A 113 1.12 3.13 2.94
C PHE A 113 0.28 1.85 3.03
N THR A 114 0.92 0.67 3.13
CA THR A 114 0.22 -0.63 3.15
C THR A 114 0.50 -1.43 4.43
N THR A 115 -0.43 -2.28 4.80
CA THR A 115 -0.28 -3.19 5.96
C THR A 115 0.89 -4.14 5.78
N ARG A 116 1.12 -4.63 4.55
CA ARG A 116 2.25 -5.47 4.20
C ARG A 116 3.60 -4.76 4.46
N ALA A 117 3.73 -3.50 4.00
CA ALA A 117 4.94 -2.71 4.25
C ALA A 117 5.16 -2.46 5.75
N ALA A 118 4.08 -2.26 6.54
CA ALA A 118 4.17 -2.12 7.99
C ALA A 118 4.67 -3.40 8.66
N GLU A 119 4.22 -4.58 8.20
CA GLU A 119 4.66 -5.88 8.68
C GLU A 119 6.14 -6.13 8.34
N GLU A 120 6.53 -5.93 7.09
CA GLU A 120 7.91 -6.06 6.64
C GLU A 120 8.86 -5.13 7.41
N MET A 121 8.45 -3.88 7.62
CA MET A 121 9.20 -2.93 8.44
C MET A 121 9.33 -3.43 9.89
N ARG A 122 8.29 -4.01 10.46
CA ARG A 122 8.30 -4.58 11.81
C ARG A 122 9.29 -5.74 11.92
N LEU A 123 9.30 -6.65 10.95
CA LEU A 123 10.25 -7.77 10.91
C LEU A 123 11.69 -7.27 10.81
N ARG A 124 11.97 -6.30 9.94
CA ARG A 124 13.31 -5.69 9.82
C ARG A 124 13.75 -4.97 11.10
N LEU A 125 12.84 -4.27 11.78
CA LEU A 125 13.15 -3.62 13.05
C LEU A 125 13.46 -4.64 14.15
N ARG A 126 12.74 -5.77 14.19
CA ARG A 126 13.04 -6.88 15.13
C ARG A 126 14.41 -7.47 14.88
N SER A 127 14.80 -7.74 13.62
CA SER A 127 16.15 -8.25 13.29
C SER A 127 17.28 -7.27 13.65
N LEU A 128 16.98 -5.97 13.75
CA LEU A 128 17.89 -4.94 14.22
C LEU A 128 17.82 -4.71 15.76
N GLY A 129 17.08 -5.54 16.51
CA GLY A 129 16.91 -5.40 17.96
C GLY A 129 15.94 -4.30 18.39
N ALA A 130 15.28 -3.61 17.47
CA ALA A 130 14.35 -2.51 17.73
C ALA A 130 12.92 -3.02 18.00
N VAL A 131 12.72 -3.74 19.11
CA VAL A 131 11.44 -4.32 19.50
C VAL A 131 10.56 -3.27 20.17
N GLY A 132 9.25 -3.29 19.92
CA GLY A 132 8.25 -2.41 20.56
C GLY A 132 7.90 -1.14 19.75
N VAL A 133 8.57 -0.89 18.62
CA VAL A 133 8.23 0.20 17.69
C VAL A 133 6.84 -0.02 17.10
N GLN A 134 6.04 1.05 17.04
CA GLN A 134 4.70 1.01 16.42
C GLN A 134 4.82 1.19 14.91
N THR A 135 4.72 0.09 14.15
CA THR A 135 4.68 0.11 12.68
C THR A 135 3.23 -0.05 12.21
N ARG A 136 2.68 0.95 11.50
CA ARG A 136 1.26 1.02 11.12
C ARG A 136 1.02 1.74 9.81
N THR A 137 -0.17 1.55 9.22
CA THR A 137 -0.72 2.51 8.25
C THR A 137 -1.39 3.67 8.98
N PHE A 138 -1.58 4.81 8.31
CA PHE A 138 -2.32 5.96 8.87
C PHE A 138 -3.68 5.54 9.42
N HIS A 139 -4.46 4.81 8.64
CA HIS A 139 -5.79 4.34 9.04
C HIS A 139 -5.76 3.40 10.24
N SER A 140 -4.81 2.45 10.30
CA SER A 140 -4.75 1.52 11.43
C SER A 140 -4.30 2.21 12.73
N ALA A 141 -3.45 3.23 12.63
CA ALA A 141 -3.05 4.04 13.78
C ALA A 141 -4.24 4.91 14.27
N ALA A 142 -4.90 5.61 13.35
CA ALA A 142 -6.05 6.44 13.65
C ALA A 142 -7.21 5.65 14.25
N LEU A 143 -7.60 4.51 13.64
CA LEU A 143 -8.68 3.67 14.14
C LEU A 143 -8.45 3.18 15.56
N ARG A 144 -7.19 2.79 15.89
CA ARG A 144 -6.84 2.37 17.25
C ARG A 144 -7.02 3.51 18.25
N GLN A 145 -6.57 4.72 17.91
CA GLN A 145 -6.71 5.89 18.76
C GLN A 145 -8.17 6.30 18.88
N LEU A 146 -8.89 6.37 17.77
CA LEU A 146 -10.30 6.74 17.73
C LEU A 146 -11.15 5.83 18.62
N ARG A 147 -10.94 4.50 18.55
CA ARG A 147 -11.64 3.53 19.41
C ARG A 147 -11.29 3.71 20.89
N TYR A 148 -10.03 3.99 21.19
CA TYR A 148 -9.59 4.15 22.57
C TYR A 148 -10.17 5.40 23.23
N PHE A 149 -10.16 6.52 22.51
CA PHE A 149 -10.61 7.79 23.04
C PHE A 149 -12.11 8.08 22.82
N TRP A 150 -12.80 7.29 22.01
CA TRP A 150 -14.21 7.48 21.70
C TRP A 150 -15.11 7.67 22.94
N PRO A 151 -15.04 6.80 23.97
CA PRO A 151 -15.90 6.92 25.12
C PRO A 151 -15.70 8.21 25.92
N SER A 152 -14.50 8.75 25.94
CA SER A 152 -14.16 10.00 26.69
C SER A 152 -14.33 11.26 25.86
N ALA A 153 -14.07 11.21 24.55
CA ALA A 153 -14.10 12.40 23.69
C ALA A 153 -15.49 12.65 23.08
N ILE A 154 -16.22 11.60 22.71
CA ILE A 154 -17.49 11.71 22.00
C ILE A 154 -18.63 11.09 22.82
N GLY A 155 -18.38 9.95 23.48
CA GLY A 155 -19.38 9.20 24.22
C GLY A 155 -20.23 8.28 23.33
N GLY A 156 -21.12 7.50 23.98
CA GLY A 156 -21.96 6.54 23.27
C GLY A 156 -21.21 5.32 22.70
N SER A 157 -21.90 4.56 21.85
CA SER A 157 -21.30 3.41 21.15
C SER A 157 -20.45 3.85 19.96
N PHE A 158 -19.34 3.15 19.74
CA PHE A 158 -18.52 3.37 18.55
C PHE A 158 -19.34 2.99 17.30
N PRO A 159 -19.39 3.86 16.26
CA PRO A 159 -20.16 3.60 15.06
C PRO A 159 -19.60 2.43 14.24
N ASP A 160 -20.48 1.78 13.46
CA ASP A 160 -20.05 0.72 12.57
C ASP A 160 -19.33 1.28 11.33
N ILE A 161 -18.26 0.59 10.92
CA ILE A 161 -17.48 1.01 9.75
C ILE A 161 -18.08 0.40 8.48
N VAL A 162 -18.45 1.24 7.53
CA VAL A 162 -18.94 0.85 6.22
C VAL A 162 -17.83 0.15 5.43
N LYS A 163 -18.01 -1.14 5.17
CA LYS A 163 -17.05 -1.93 4.36
C LYS A 163 -17.16 -1.65 2.86
N HIS A 164 -18.38 -1.45 2.38
CA HIS A 164 -18.69 -1.24 0.97
C HIS A 164 -19.67 -0.08 0.80
N LYS A 165 -19.22 1.02 0.25
CA LYS A 165 -19.99 2.26 0.05
C LYS A 165 -21.13 2.10 -0.96
N ALA A 166 -21.04 1.10 -1.86
CA ALA A 166 -21.95 0.93 -3.00
C ALA A 166 -23.44 0.92 -2.62
N GLY A 167 -23.80 0.22 -1.53
CA GLY A 167 -25.19 0.16 -1.06
C GLY A 167 -25.74 1.52 -0.66
N LEU A 168 -24.97 2.28 0.13
CA LEU A 168 -25.36 3.62 0.57
C LEU A 168 -25.43 4.62 -0.60
N ILE A 169 -24.47 4.55 -1.53
CA ILE A 169 -24.48 5.42 -2.73
C ILE A 169 -25.68 5.11 -3.62
N THR A 170 -26.01 3.83 -3.81
CA THR A 170 -27.21 3.43 -4.58
C THR A 170 -28.47 3.98 -3.93
N GLU A 171 -28.59 3.90 -2.61
CA GLU A 171 -29.73 4.45 -1.89
C GLU A 171 -29.78 5.99 -1.95
N ALA A 172 -28.63 6.67 -1.80
CA ALA A 172 -28.54 8.12 -1.97
C ALA A 172 -29.02 8.55 -3.36
N ALA A 173 -28.62 7.82 -4.42
CA ALA A 173 -29.08 8.06 -5.78
C ALA A 173 -30.59 7.85 -5.92
N GLN A 174 -31.16 6.80 -5.29
CA GLN A 174 -32.60 6.54 -5.29
C GLN A 174 -33.38 7.67 -4.59
N ARG A 175 -32.92 8.18 -3.43
CA ARG A 175 -33.53 9.35 -2.75
C ARG A 175 -33.55 10.57 -3.66
N LEU A 176 -32.54 10.73 -4.49
CA LEU A 176 -32.45 11.84 -5.46
C LEU A 176 -33.12 11.54 -6.79
N ARG A 177 -33.79 10.39 -6.94
CA ARG A 177 -34.41 9.90 -8.19
C ARG A 177 -33.44 9.84 -9.36
N MET A 178 -32.19 9.46 -9.09
CA MET A 178 -31.14 9.27 -10.09
C MET A 178 -30.98 7.78 -10.41
N SER A 179 -30.90 7.46 -11.71
CA SER A 179 -30.57 6.11 -12.15
C SER A 179 -29.04 5.95 -12.18
N VAL A 180 -28.53 4.94 -11.48
CA VAL A 180 -27.11 4.62 -11.44
C VAL A 180 -26.91 3.13 -11.68
N ASP A 181 -25.96 2.78 -12.50
CA ASP A 181 -25.50 1.41 -12.68
C ASP A 181 -24.31 1.11 -11.75
N ARG A 182 -23.85 -0.14 -11.76
CA ARG A 182 -22.74 -0.60 -10.90
C ARG A 182 -21.42 0.12 -11.20
N ALA A 183 -21.15 0.47 -12.46
CA ALA A 183 -19.94 1.18 -12.85
C ALA A 183 -19.97 2.62 -12.35
N LEU A 184 -21.11 3.31 -12.55
CA LEU A 184 -21.29 4.68 -12.10
C LEU A 184 -21.25 4.79 -10.56
N VAL A 185 -21.81 3.82 -9.82
CA VAL A 185 -21.74 3.78 -8.35
C VAL A 185 -20.29 3.69 -7.87
N ARG A 186 -19.46 2.89 -8.54
CA ARG A 186 -18.02 2.80 -8.23
C ARG A 186 -17.30 4.12 -8.49
N ASP A 187 -17.59 4.77 -9.60
CA ASP A 187 -16.95 6.02 -9.97
C ASP A 187 -17.40 7.17 -9.04
N ILE A 188 -18.68 7.21 -8.63
CA ILE A 188 -19.17 8.14 -7.59
C ILE A 188 -18.47 7.88 -6.25
N ALA A 189 -18.25 6.60 -5.87
CA ALA A 189 -17.53 6.27 -4.65
C ALA A 189 -16.11 6.84 -4.66
N ALA A 190 -15.39 6.72 -5.77
CA ALA A 190 -14.05 7.27 -5.95
C ALA A 190 -14.02 8.81 -5.83
N GLU A 191 -15.03 9.50 -6.37
CA GLU A 191 -15.14 10.97 -6.24
C GLU A 191 -15.44 11.41 -4.79
N ILE A 192 -16.29 10.69 -4.06
CA ILE A 192 -16.53 10.95 -2.63
C ILE A 192 -15.24 10.73 -1.82
N GLU A 193 -14.54 9.63 -2.06
CA GLU A 193 -13.26 9.32 -1.42
C GLU A 193 -12.24 10.43 -1.67
N TRP A 194 -12.07 10.82 -2.93
CA TRP A 194 -11.17 11.90 -3.30
C TRP A 194 -11.55 13.23 -2.61
N ALA A 195 -12.82 13.58 -2.58
CA ALA A 195 -13.29 14.78 -1.90
C ALA A 195 -12.93 14.79 -0.42
N LYS A 196 -13.19 13.68 0.30
CA LYS A 196 -12.91 13.55 1.73
C LYS A 196 -11.42 13.59 2.05
N VAL A 197 -10.59 12.85 1.31
CA VAL A 197 -9.13 12.85 1.55
C VAL A 197 -8.47 14.17 1.14
N SER A 198 -9.12 14.95 0.27
CA SER A 198 -8.73 16.31 -0.11
C SER A 198 -9.29 17.38 0.82
N LEU A 199 -9.99 16.98 1.90
CA LEU A 199 -10.63 17.86 2.90
C LEU A 199 -11.75 18.72 2.34
N PHE A 200 -12.45 18.28 1.30
CA PHE A 200 -13.64 18.95 0.77
C PHE A 200 -14.91 18.35 1.40
N THR A 201 -15.81 19.24 1.79
CA THR A 201 -17.18 18.90 2.22
C THR A 201 -18.15 19.10 1.05
N PRO A 202 -19.40 18.61 1.13
CA PRO A 202 -20.41 18.92 0.11
C PRO A 202 -20.57 20.43 -0.17
N ASP A 203 -20.31 21.28 0.83
CA ASP A 203 -20.46 22.74 0.68
C ASP A 203 -19.24 23.41 0.00
N THR A 204 -18.06 22.83 0.14
CA THR A 204 -16.81 23.38 -0.43
C THR A 204 -16.38 22.72 -1.74
N LEU A 205 -17.02 21.61 -2.14
CA LEU A 205 -16.60 20.78 -3.26
C LEU A 205 -16.79 21.42 -4.64
N THR A 206 -17.87 22.18 -4.84
CA THR A 206 -18.31 22.67 -6.16
C THR A 206 -17.20 23.32 -6.99
N PRO A 207 -16.37 24.26 -6.49
CA PRO A 207 -15.33 24.92 -7.27
C PRO A 207 -14.28 23.95 -7.83
N HIS A 208 -14.04 22.84 -7.13
CA HIS A 208 -12.99 21.86 -7.44
C HIS A 208 -13.44 20.82 -8.47
N LEU A 209 -14.74 20.61 -8.64
CA LEU A 209 -15.29 19.66 -9.62
C LEU A 209 -15.13 20.11 -11.07
N HIS A 210 -14.96 21.41 -11.33
CA HIS A 210 -14.77 21.92 -12.70
C HIS A 210 -13.42 21.50 -13.34
N GLN A 211 -12.47 21.10 -12.53
CA GLN A 211 -11.14 20.64 -12.98
C GLN A 211 -11.03 19.10 -13.04
N ARG A 212 -12.13 18.39 -12.81
CA ARG A 212 -12.16 16.93 -12.77
C ARG A 212 -13.01 16.36 -13.90
N ASN A 213 -12.58 15.21 -14.38
CA ASN A 213 -13.36 14.41 -15.33
C ASN A 213 -14.41 13.61 -14.53
N LEU A 214 -15.57 14.22 -14.29
CA LEU A 214 -16.66 13.57 -13.59
C LEU A 214 -17.19 12.36 -14.36
N PRO A 215 -17.79 11.37 -13.65
CA PRO A 215 -18.43 10.23 -14.29
C PRO A 215 -19.49 10.68 -15.29
N SER A 216 -19.60 9.96 -16.41
CA SER A 216 -20.53 10.28 -17.48
C SER A 216 -21.97 10.41 -16.97
N GLY A 217 -22.64 11.49 -17.32
CA GLY A 217 -24.01 11.77 -16.88
C GLY A 217 -24.15 12.41 -15.48
N ILE A 218 -23.04 12.63 -14.77
CA ILE A 218 -23.05 13.31 -13.46
C ILE A 218 -22.59 14.76 -13.64
N THR A 219 -23.47 15.69 -13.27
CA THR A 219 -23.12 17.12 -13.19
C THR A 219 -22.47 17.44 -11.85
N PRO A 220 -21.65 18.53 -11.75
CA PRO A 220 -21.10 18.98 -10.47
C PRO A 220 -22.16 19.14 -9.37
N GLN A 221 -23.33 19.68 -9.69
CA GLN A 221 -24.43 19.85 -8.75
C GLN A 221 -24.99 18.51 -8.27
N ASN A 222 -25.13 17.54 -9.18
CA ASN A 222 -25.60 16.21 -8.81
C ASN A 222 -24.54 15.44 -7.99
N MET A 223 -23.25 15.63 -8.26
CA MET A 223 -22.19 15.03 -7.45
C MET A 223 -22.25 15.56 -6.00
N VAL A 224 -22.39 16.86 -5.81
CA VAL A 224 -22.54 17.47 -4.48
C VAL A 224 -23.79 16.97 -3.75
N ARG A 225 -24.92 16.86 -4.45
CA ARG A 225 -26.18 16.32 -3.86
C ARG A 225 -26.03 14.85 -3.45
N LEU A 226 -25.38 14.04 -4.28
CA LEU A 226 -25.10 12.63 -3.96
C LEU A 226 -24.18 12.51 -2.75
N PHE A 227 -23.12 13.30 -2.69
CA PHE A 227 -22.21 13.30 -1.55
C PHE A 227 -22.96 13.69 -0.26
N ARG A 228 -23.77 14.75 -0.29
CA ARG A 228 -24.58 15.16 0.88
C ARG A 228 -25.56 14.07 1.32
N ALA A 229 -26.31 13.48 0.40
CA ALA A 229 -27.26 12.41 0.72
C ALA A 229 -26.55 11.14 1.24
N TYR A 230 -25.32 10.86 0.78
CA TYR A 230 -24.48 9.78 1.30
C TYR A 230 -24.06 10.05 2.76
N GLU A 231 -23.61 11.26 3.09
CA GLU A 231 -23.26 11.64 4.46
C GLU A 231 -24.47 11.58 5.39
N GLU A 232 -25.63 12.12 4.97
CA GLU A 232 -26.90 12.07 5.71
C GLU A 232 -27.31 10.62 6.03
N LEU A 233 -27.19 9.69 5.07
CA LEU A 233 -27.46 8.26 5.27
C LEU A 233 -26.54 7.60 6.30
N LYS A 234 -25.28 7.99 6.34
CA LYS A 234 -24.34 7.50 7.37
C LYS A 234 -24.73 8.00 8.75
N ASP A 235 -25.04 9.29 8.86
CA ASP A 235 -25.47 9.91 10.13
C ASP A 235 -26.77 9.27 10.66
N GLU A 236 -27.78 9.07 9.81
CA GLU A 236 -29.05 8.42 10.17
C GLU A 236 -28.84 7.01 10.75
N ARG A 237 -27.79 6.31 10.36
CA ARG A 237 -27.54 4.91 10.71
C ARG A 237 -26.38 4.72 11.69
N ASN A 238 -25.81 5.79 12.19
CA ASN A 238 -24.61 5.76 13.04
C ASN A 238 -23.46 4.97 12.38
N LEU A 239 -23.15 5.30 11.13
CA LEU A 239 -22.11 4.68 10.32
C LEU A 239 -20.97 5.67 10.04
N ILE A 240 -19.76 5.16 9.94
CA ILE A 240 -18.60 5.89 9.45
C ILE A 240 -17.91 5.11 8.32
N ASP A 241 -17.27 5.80 7.39
CA ASP A 241 -16.42 5.16 6.38
C ASP A 241 -14.93 5.26 6.77
N PHE A 242 -14.04 4.76 5.90
CA PHE A 242 -12.62 4.76 6.20
C PHE A 242 -12.03 6.17 6.29
N GLU A 243 -12.49 7.12 5.49
CA GLU A 243 -12.04 8.50 5.51
C GLU A 243 -12.49 9.19 6.81
N ASP A 244 -13.69 8.86 7.31
CA ASP A 244 -14.17 9.37 8.60
C ASP A 244 -13.30 8.95 9.77
N VAL A 245 -12.68 7.78 9.72
CA VAL A 245 -11.73 7.35 10.76
C VAL A 245 -10.60 8.38 10.91
N LEU A 246 -10.07 8.90 9.80
CA LEU A 246 -9.03 9.92 9.85
C LEU A 246 -9.60 11.29 10.25
N LEU A 247 -10.72 11.69 9.64
CA LEU A 247 -11.38 12.98 9.91
C LEU A 247 -11.76 13.13 11.39
N LEU A 248 -12.39 12.10 11.97
CA LEU A 248 -12.80 12.11 13.37
C LEU A 248 -11.59 12.05 14.32
N THR A 249 -10.53 11.32 13.94
CA THR A 249 -9.30 11.31 14.75
C THR A 249 -8.64 12.70 14.76
N VAL A 250 -8.59 13.37 13.61
CA VAL A 250 -8.11 14.77 13.55
C VAL A 250 -8.97 15.64 14.45
N GLY A 251 -10.29 15.49 14.34
CA GLY A 251 -11.23 16.30 15.09
C GLY A 251 -11.06 16.20 16.60
N ILE A 252 -11.01 15.02 17.16
CA ILE A 252 -10.86 14.84 18.60
C ILE A 252 -9.50 15.37 19.12
N ILE A 253 -8.45 15.36 18.27
CA ILE A 253 -7.14 15.91 18.63
C ILE A 253 -7.15 17.44 18.57
N GLU A 254 -7.86 18.04 17.61
CA GLU A 254 -7.93 19.49 17.44
C GLU A 254 -8.89 20.15 18.44
N ASP A 255 -9.92 19.42 18.91
CA ASP A 255 -10.96 19.95 19.81
C ASP A 255 -10.59 19.80 21.31
N ASP A 256 -9.67 18.90 21.67
CA ASP A 256 -9.29 18.61 23.07
C ASP A 256 -7.76 18.67 23.27
N ASP A 257 -7.28 19.78 23.82
CA ASP A 257 -5.86 20.00 24.08
C ASP A 257 -5.26 18.98 25.08
N ALA A 258 -6.02 18.50 26.05
CA ALA A 258 -5.55 17.52 27.03
C ALA A 258 -5.37 16.13 26.39
N LEU A 259 -6.31 15.76 25.53
CA LEU A 259 -6.22 14.54 24.72
C LEU A 259 -5.08 14.64 23.71
N ALA A 260 -4.94 15.78 23.04
CA ALA A 260 -3.83 16.06 22.14
C ALA A 260 -2.47 15.92 22.84
N ALA A 261 -2.32 16.48 24.05
CA ALA A 261 -1.11 16.36 24.85
C ALA A 261 -0.81 14.88 25.19
N THR A 262 -1.82 14.11 25.58
CA THR A 262 -1.69 12.66 25.89
C THR A 262 -1.20 11.88 24.69
N ILE A 263 -1.78 12.10 23.50
CA ILE A 263 -1.38 11.43 22.25
C ILE A 263 0.05 11.84 21.86
N ARG A 264 0.38 13.13 21.97
CA ARG A 264 1.70 13.68 21.65
C ARG A 264 2.79 13.20 22.60
N GLU A 265 2.46 12.91 23.85
CA GLU A 265 3.39 12.28 24.77
C GLU A 265 3.64 10.80 24.44
N GLN A 266 2.61 10.08 24.03
CA GLN A 266 2.71 8.68 23.64
C GLN A 266 3.56 8.49 22.38
N TYR A 267 3.41 9.35 21.37
CA TYR A 267 4.12 9.25 20.08
C TYR A 267 5.01 10.47 19.89
N ARG A 268 6.29 10.28 20.08
CA ARG A 268 7.25 11.38 20.06
C ARG A 268 8.02 11.49 18.75
N HIS A 269 8.38 10.37 18.14
CA HIS A 269 9.17 10.34 16.92
C HIS A 269 8.37 9.70 15.81
N PHE A 270 8.27 10.38 14.66
CA PHE A 270 7.57 9.90 13.50
C PHE A 270 8.55 9.60 12.36
N VAL A 271 8.36 8.43 11.72
CA VAL A 271 9.05 8.06 10.49
C VAL A 271 7.99 7.68 9.48
N VAL A 272 7.94 8.36 8.32
CA VAL A 272 6.91 8.15 7.30
C VAL A 272 7.56 7.68 6.01
N ASP A 273 7.23 6.44 5.60
CA ASP A 273 7.63 5.87 4.32
C ASP A 273 6.63 6.23 3.22
N GLU A 274 7.07 6.23 1.95
CA GLU A 274 6.27 6.56 0.77
C GLU A 274 5.54 7.92 0.91
N TYR A 275 6.21 8.92 1.47
CA TYR A 275 5.60 10.20 1.81
C TYR A 275 5.06 10.98 0.60
N GLN A 276 5.49 10.66 -0.62
CA GLN A 276 4.95 11.22 -1.86
C GLN A 276 3.50 10.80 -2.16
N ASP A 277 2.98 9.77 -1.46
CA ASP A 277 1.61 9.29 -1.63
C ASP A 277 0.67 9.77 -0.52
N VAL A 278 1.14 10.58 0.40
CA VAL A 278 0.34 11.11 1.51
C VAL A 278 -0.70 12.11 0.99
N SER A 279 -1.97 11.89 1.37
CA SER A 279 -3.08 12.78 1.04
C SER A 279 -3.12 14.00 1.98
N PRO A 280 -3.85 15.08 1.61
CA PRO A 280 -4.05 16.23 2.50
C PRO A 280 -4.64 15.87 3.87
N LEU A 281 -5.57 14.91 3.92
CA LEU A 281 -6.16 14.43 5.18
C LEU A 281 -5.13 13.68 6.04
N GLN A 282 -4.31 12.81 5.45
CA GLN A 282 -3.24 12.12 6.16
C GLN A 282 -2.18 13.10 6.67
N GLN A 283 -1.87 14.11 5.86
CA GLN A 283 -0.96 15.18 6.30
C GLN A 283 -1.52 15.95 7.49
N ARG A 284 -2.81 16.32 7.47
CA ARG A 284 -3.45 17.01 8.60
C ARG A 284 -3.42 16.15 9.87
N LEU A 285 -3.64 14.85 9.74
CA LEU A 285 -3.52 13.92 10.87
C LEU A 285 -2.10 13.84 11.42
N LEU A 286 -1.09 13.77 10.53
CA LEU A 286 0.31 13.80 10.94
C LEU A 286 0.66 15.09 11.68
N ASP A 287 0.14 16.23 11.21
CA ASP A 287 0.31 17.53 11.86
C ASP A 287 -0.34 17.58 13.24
N ALA A 288 -1.55 17.03 13.37
CA ALA A 288 -2.26 16.94 14.64
C ALA A 288 -1.48 16.09 15.66
N TRP A 289 -0.90 14.96 15.22
CA TRP A 289 -0.05 14.12 16.06
C TRP A 289 1.27 14.80 16.44
N LEU A 290 1.90 15.48 15.50
CA LEU A 290 3.21 16.11 15.70
C LEU A 290 3.09 17.39 16.56
N GLY A 291 2.03 18.18 16.38
CA GLY A 291 1.89 19.51 16.98
C GLY A 291 2.98 20.45 16.44
N GLU A 292 3.60 21.21 17.31
CA GLU A 292 4.67 22.18 16.97
C GLU A 292 6.09 21.55 16.90
N ARG A 293 6.19 20.24 17.08
CA ARG A 293 7.47 19.52 17.08
C ARG A 293 7.98 19.27 15.66
N ASP A 294 9.26 18.99 15.56
CA ASP A 294 9.96 18.63 14.31
C ASP A 294 10.61 17.23 14.35
N ASP A 295 10.22 16.39 15.33
CA ASP A 295 10.69 15.00 15.48
C ASP A 295 10.14 14.08 14.36
N LEU A 296 10.42 14.42 13.12
CA LEU A 296 9.84 13.80 11.91
C LEU A 296 10.92 13.47 10.87
N CYS A 297 10.95 12.22 10.43
CA CYS A 297 11.72 11.80 9.26
C CYS A 297 10.76 11.30 8.19
N VAL A 298 10.81 11.88 6.99
CA VAL A 298 10.01 11.45 5.85
C VAL A 298 10.90 10.94 4.74
N VAL A 299 10.48 9.86 4.08
CA VAL A 299 11.17 9.34 2.90
C VAL A 299 10.21 9.17 1.74
N GLY A 300 10.63 9.53 0.55
CA GLY A 300 9.80 9.43 -0.64
C GLY A 300 10.53 9.74 -1.94
N ASP A 301 9.85 9.45 -3.04
CA ASP A 301 10.26 9.73 -4.41
C ASP A 301 9.11 10.39 -5.18
N ALA A 302 9.21 11.67 -5.47
CA ALA A 302 8.20 12.38 -6.26
C ALA A 302 7.98 11.77 -7.66
N SER A 303 8.98 11.03 -8.19
CA SER A 303 8.87 10.31 -9.46
C SER A 303 8.05 9.01 -9.34
N GLN A 304 7.66 8.60 -8.13
CA GLN A 304 6.80 7.44 -7.87
C GLN A 304 5.40 7.81 -7.39
N THR A 305 5.00 9.09 -7.49
CA THR A 305 3.62 9.53 -7.23
C THR A 305 2.74 9.12 -8.40
N ILE A 306 1.93 8.07 -8.21
CA ILE A 306 1.07 7.46 -9.23
C ILE A 306 -0.37 7.22 -8.74
N TYR A 307 -0.76 7.85 -7.64
CA TYR A 307 -2.08 7.74 -7.02
C TYR A 307 -2.76 9.10 -6.84
N SER A 308 -2.50 10.06 -7.75
CA SER A 308 -3.11 11.39 -7.64
C SER A 308 -4.63 11.36 -7.77
N PHE A 309 -5.16 10.40 -8.52
CA PHE A 309 -6.60 10.17 -8.66
C PHE A 309 -7.29 9.81 -7.33
N THR A 310 -6.54 9.27 -6.34
CA THR A 310 -7.03 9.01 -4.97
C THR A 310 -6.70 10.14 -4.00
N GLY A 311 -6.20 11.28 -4.46
CA GLY A 311 -5.85 12.43 -3.62
C GLY A 311 -4.41 12.43 -3.09
N ALA A 312 -3.56 11.47 -3.49
CA ALA A 312 -2.14 11.48 -3.16
C ALA A 312 -1.43 12.66 -3.84
N THR A 313 -0.47 13.28 -3.15
CA THR A 313 0.29 14.42 -3.71
C THR A 313 1.72 14.45 -3.22
N SER A 314 2.65 14.61 -4.16
CA SER A 314 4.07 14.82 -3.84
C SER A 314 4.37 16.20 -3.24
N ARG A 315 3.38 17.10 -3.22
CA ARG A 315 3.54 18.47 -2.75
C ARG A 315 4.10 18.53 -1.33
N HIS A 316 3.58 17.69 -0.42
CA HIS A 316 4.05 17.64 0.97
C HIS A 316 5.54 17.28 1.06
N LEU A 317 6.02 16.36 0.23
CA LEU A 317 7.44 15.99 0.15
C LEU A 317 8.29 17.14 -0.42
N LEU A 318 7.80 17.83 -1.45
CA LEU A 318 8.52 18.93 -2.10
C LEU A 318 8.56 20.18 -1.22
N GLU A 319 7.45 20.54 -0.58
CA GLU A 319 7.33 21.69 0.33
C GLU A 319 7.92 21.45 1.74
N PHE A 320 8.39 20.24 2.04
CA PHE A 320 8.84 19.86 3.38
C PHE A 320 9.88 20.82 4.00
N PRO A 321 10.96 21.28 3.31
CA PRO A 321 11.93 22.19 3.89
C PRO A 321 11.36 23.60 4.12
N ARG A 322 10.29 23.97 3.41
CA ARG A 322 9.59 25.23 3.63
C ARG A 322 8.73 25.18 4.87
N ARG A 323 8.11 24.03 5.12
CA ARG A 323 7.27 23.78 6.29
C ARG A 323 8.09 23.62 7.57
N TYR A 324 9.17 22.83 7.50
CA TYR A 324 10.08 22.59 8.61
C TYR A 324 11.39 23.33 8.34
N ARG A 325 11.48 24.57 8.88
CA ARG A 325 12.69 25.40 8.70
C ARG A 325 13.89 24.73 9.38
N GLY A 326 14.99 24.59 8.65
CA GLY A 326 16.17 23.88 9.15
C GLY A 326 16.14 22.36 8.94
N ALA A 327 15.14 21.83 8.25
CA ALA A 327 15.06 20.41 7.93
C ALA A 327 16.27 19.93 7.11
N HIS A 328 16.87 18.83 7.53
CA HIS A 328 17.94 18.16 6.78
C HIS A 328 17.37 17.48 5.54
N THR A 329 18.04 17.60 4.41
CA THR A 329 17.69 16.87 3.18
C THR A 329 18.83 15.97 2.76
N VAL A 330 18.55 14.68 2.69
CA VAL A 330 19.48 13.65 2.16
C VAL A 330 18.93 13.10 0.86
N ARG A 331 19.80 12.80 -0.11
CA ARG A 331 19.44 12.18 -1.39
C ARG A 331 20.07 10.80 -1.50
N LEU A 332 19.22 9.77 -1.63
CA LEU A 332 19.66 8.41 -1.91
C LEU A 332 19.55 8.17 -3.42
N THR A 333 20.68 8.03 -4.09
CA THR A 333 20.76 7.88 -5.56
C THR A 333 21.44 6.58 -6.00
N ARG A 334 22.10 5.85 -5.08
CA ARG A 334 22.73 4.56 -5.37
C ARG A 334 21.67 3.47 -5.42
N ASP A 335 21.43 2.92 -6.62
CA ASP A 335 20.47 1.82 -6.83
C ASP A 335 21.18 0.47 -6.64
N TYR A 336 20.68 -0.31 -5.67
CA TYR A 336 21.16 -1.66 -5.33
C TYR A 336 20.30 -2.77 -5.92
N ARG A 337 19.20 -2.42 -6.57
CA ARG A 337 18.22 -3.35 -7.12
C ARG A 337 18.57 -3.76 -8.54
N SER A 338 18.72 -2.79 -9.42
CA SER A 338 18.71 -2.98 -10.87
C SER A 338 20.09 -2.85 -11.50
N HIS A 339 20.31 -3.58 -12.57
CA HIS A 339 21.50 -3.43 -13.41
C HIS A 339 21.51 -2.07 -14.14
N SER A 340 22.68 -1.65 -14.60
CA SER A 340 22.90 -0.29 -15.14
C SER A 340 22.01 0.04 -16.34
N GLN A 341 21.72 -0.92 -17.24
CA GLN A 341 20.86 -0.71 -18.40
C GLN A 341 19.41 -0.32 -17.99
N VAL A 342 18.87 -1.01 -17.00
CA VAL A 342 17.53 -0.70 -16.46
C VAL A 342 17.51 0.70 -15.84
N VAL A 343 18.51 1.01 -15.02
CA VAL A 343 18.64 2.32 -14.35
C VAL A 343 18.81 3.44 -15.36
N GLU A 344 19.56 3.22 -16.42
CA GLU A 344 19.77 4.21 -17.48
C GLU A 344 18.48 4.53 -18.24
N LEU A 345 17.68 3.51 -18.59
CA LEU A 345 16.38 3.70 -19.22
C LEU A 345 15.41 4.48 -18.31
N ALA A 346 15.37 4.14 -17.03
CA ALA A 346 14.58 4.85 -16.04
C ALA A 346 14.98 6.34 -15.93
N ASN A 347 16.29 6.62 -15.88
CA ASN A 347 16.81 7.98 -15.86
C ASN A 347 16.46 8.74 -17.14
N ARG A 348 16.60 8.12 -18.33
CA ARG A 348 16.25 8.75 -19.62
C ARG A 348 14.77 9.09 -19.68
N LEU A 349 13.90 8.17 -19.27
CA LEU A 349 12.45 8.39 -19.26
C LEU A 349 12.08 9.64 -18.45
N LEU A 350 12.66 9.77 -17.26
CA LEU A 350 12.40 10.92 -16.40
C LEU A 350 13.09 12.20 -16.87
N ALA A 351 14.27 12.11 -17.49
CA ALA A 351 14.98 13.26 -18.04
C ALA A 351 14.24 13.92 -19.22
N ALA A 352 13.35 13.19 -19.89
CA ALA A 352 12.49 13.71 -20.94
C ALA A 352 11.36 14.61 -20.42
N ARG A 353 11.08 14.59 -19.10
CA ARG A 353 10.13 15.53 -18.47
C ARG A 353 10.62 16.97 -18.64
N ARG A 354 9.67 17.87 -18.85
CA ARG A 354 9.96 19.31 -18.94
C ARG A 354 9.10 20.06 -17.93
N PRO A 355 9.66 21.04 -17.19
CA PRO A 355 8.86 21.95 -16.41
C PRO A 355 7.98 22.77 -17.34
N ARG A 356 6.78 23.09 -16.90
CA ARG A 356 5.91 24.01 -17.63
C ARG A 356 6.24 25.45 -17.27
N PRO A 357 5.84 26.42 -18.09
CA PRO A 357 6.03 27.84 -17.78
C PRO A 357 5.40 28.28 -16.45
N ASP A 358 4.29 27.61 -16.06
CA ASP A 358 3.54 27.86 -14.82
C ASP A 358 3.97 26.93 -13.66
N SER A 359 4.95 26.05 -13.89
CA SER A 359 5.46 25.15 -12.84
C SER A 359 6.17 25.95 -11.76
N THR A 360 5.84 25.62 -10.51
CA THR A 360 6.56 26.09 -9.32
C THR A 360 7.56 25.04 -8.85
N GLU A 361 8.49 25.41 -7.99
CA GLU A 361 9.40 24.44 -7.34
C GLU A 361 8.68 23.34 -6.53
N PHE A 362 7.37 23.50 -6.27
CA PHE A 362 6.53 22.58 -5.52
C PHE A 362 5.65 21.70 -6.41
N SER A 363 5.37 22.14 -7.64
CA SER A 363 4.64 21.34 -8.63
C SER A 363 5.56 20.52 -9.52
N TRP A 364 6.82 20.93 -9.61
CA TRP A 364 7.83 20.25 -10.41
C TRP A 364 9.17 20.22 -9.68
N ALA A 365 9.78 19.05 -9.63
CA ALA A 365 11.15 18.88 -9.14
C ALA A 365 11.95 18.07 -10.17
N PRO A 366 13.24 18.40 -10.39
CA PRO A 366 14.10 17.57 -11.21
C PRO A 366 14.16 16.15 -10.63
N PRO A 367 14.05 15.12 -11.49
CA PRO A 367 14.13 13.74 -11.02
C PRO A 367 15.52 13.44 -10.45
N LEU A 368 15.59 12.52 -9.52
CA LEU A 368 16.85 11.98 -9.03
C LEU A 368 17.53 11.18 -10.14
N LYS A 369 18.81 11.44 -10.39
CA LYS A 369 19.63 10.62 -11.28
C LYS A 369 20.17 9.42 -10.50
N LEU A 370 19.65 8.25 -10.79
CA LEU A 370 20.06 7.01 -10.13
C LEU A 370 21.37 6.46 -10.71
N VAL A 371 22.17 5.79 -9.87
CA VAL A 371 23.43 5.15 -10.24
C VAL A 371 23.40 3.71 -9.76
N SER A 372 23.36 2.77 -10.70
CA SER A 372 23.39 1.34 -10.38
C SER A 372 24.68 0.94 -9.63
N GLN A 373 24.51 0.10 -8.63
CA GLN A 373 25.62 -0.54 -7.91
C GLN A 373 25.84 -1.99 -8.35
N ARG A 374 25.00 -2.49 -9.30
CA ARG A 374 25.11 -3.88 -9.81
C ARG A 374 25.95 -4.02 -11.08
N GLY A 375 26.42 -2.91 -11.65
CA GLY A 375 27.17 -2.94 -12.91
C GLY A 375 26.29 -3.28 -14.14
N PRO A 376 26.93 -3.60 -15.28
CA PRO A 376 26.22 -3.93 -16.51
C PRO A 376 25.46 -5.25 -16.40
N GLY A 377 24.30 -5.32 -17.03
CA GLY A 377 23.43 -6.48 -17.13
C GLY A 377 23.11 -6.81 -18.59
N VAL A 378 21.93 -7.36 -18.81
CA VAL A 378 21.43 -7.72 -20.13
C VAL A 378 20.77 -6.50 -20.79
N GLU A 379 20.98 -6.32 -22.09
CA GLU A 379 20.31 -5.28 -22.85
C GLU A 379 18.79 -5.51 -22.89
N SER A 380 18.02 -4.42 -22.79
CA SER A 380 16.57 -4.49 -22.88
C SER A 380 16.11 -4.91 -24.27
N GLN A 381 15.02 -5.67 -24.32
CA GLN A 381 14.44 -6.18 -25.55
C GLN A 381 13.23 -5.33 -26.00
N TRP A 382 13.05 -5.18 -27.30
CA TRP A 382 12.07 -4.27 -27.90
C TRP A 382 11.35 -4.94 -29.07
N PHE A 383 10.05 -5.26 -28.91
CA PHE A 383 9.28 -5.98 -29.93
C PHE A 383 7.96 -5.28 -30.27
N GLY A 384 7.73 -5.11 -31.56
CA GLY A 384 6.45 -4.69 -32.12
C GLY A 384 5.75 -5.87 -32.77
N TYR A 385 4.47 -6.07 -32.46
CA TYR A 385 3.65 -7.16 -32.97
C TYR A 385 2.52 -6.62 -33.86
N THR A 386 1.95 -7.50 -34.70
CA THR A 386 0.84 -7.13 -35.60
C THR A 386 -0.45 -6.84 -34.86
N ASP A 387 -0.67 -7.54 -33.74
CA ASP A 387 -1.89 -7.44 -32.92
C ASP A 387 -1.65 -7.91 -31.48
N ASP A 388 -2.66 -7.69 -30.60
CA ASP A 388 -2.57 -8.00 -29.17
C ASP A 388 -2.42 -9.50 -28.90
N GLU A 389 -2.98 -10.38 -29.75
CA GLU A 389 -2.88 -11.82 -29.62
C GLU A 389 -1.44 -12.30 -29.89
N ARG A 390 -0.83 -11.78 -30.96
CA ARG A 390 0.58 -12.05 -31.28
C ARG A 390 1.54 -11.48 -30.24
N GLU A 391 1.22 -10.32 -29.67
CA GLU A 391 1.98 -9.77 -28.56
C GLU A 391 1.96 -10.71 -27.35
N ALA A 392 0.79 -11.23 -26.97
CA ALA A 392 0.67 -12.16 -25.85
C ALA A 392 1.39 -13.50 -26.10
N GLU A 393 1.29 -14.06 -27.32
CA GLU A 393 2.00 -15.25 -27.73
C GLU A 393 3.53 -15.07 -27.66
N GLY A 394 4.06 -13.97 -28.20
CA GLY A 394 5.49 -13.67 -28.19
C GLY A 394 6.03 -13.46 -26.76
N ILE A 395 5.27 -12.79 -25.90
CA ILE A 395 5.63 -12.68 -24.47
C ILE A 395 5.70 -14.06 -23.82
N ALA A 396 4.73 -14.95 -24.08
CA ALA A 396 4.74 -16.29 -23.51
C ALA A 396 5.90 -17.16 -24.05
N GLU A 397 6.34 -16.96 -25.32
CA GLU A 397 7.54 -17.57 -25.89
C GLU A 397 8.82 -17.11 -25.18
N ASP A 398 8.98 -15.81 -25.04
CA ASP A 398 10.14 -15.22 -24.32
C ASP A 398 10.19 -15.69 -22.85
N ILE A 399 9.03 -15.81 -22.18
CA ILE A 399 8.95 -16.34 -20.82
C ILE A 399 9.37 -17.82 -20.80
N GLN A 400 8.91 -18.63 -21.73
CA GLN A 400 9.33 -20.03 -21.83
C GLN A 400 10.85 -20.15 -22.01
N ASP A 401 11.42 -19.30 -22.86
CA ASP A 401 12.89 -19.24 -23.05
C ASP A 401 13.62 -18.88 -21.77
N LEU A 402 13.13 -17.90 -20.99
CA LEU A 402 13.71 -17.54 -19.68
C LEU A 402 13.67 -18.70 -18.68
N LEU A 403 12.56 -19.45 -18.66
CA LEU A 403 12.39 -20.61 -17.77
C LEU A 403 13.35 -21.75 -18.16
N GLU A 404 13.43 -22.08 -19.47
CA GLU A 404 14.15 -23.25 -19.97
C GLU A 404 15.65 -22.99 -20.17
N LYS A 405 16.04 -21.81 -20.70
CA LYS A 405 17.42 -21.48 -21.08
C LYS A 405 18.17 -20.74 -19.98
N ASP A 406 17.51 -19.77 -19.33
CA ASP A 406 18.14 -18.93 -18.32
C ASP A 406 17.87 -19.40 -16.88
N GLY A 407 16.94 -20.36 -16.69
CA GLY A 407 16.60 -20.92 -15.38
C GLY A 407 15.96 -19.92 -14.42
N VAL A 408 15.31 -18.86 -14.93
CA VAL A 408 14.64 -17.86 -14.10
C VAL A 408 13.38 -18.47 -13.50
N PRO A 409 13.19 -18.47 -12.17
CA PRO A 409 11.98 -19.03 -11.57
C PRO A 409 10.71 -18.28 -12.02
N PRO A 410 9.57 -18.94 -12.22
CA PRO A 410 8.32 -18.27 -12.61
C PRO A 410 7.90 -17.14 -11.66
N SER A 411 8.17 -17.29 -10.34
CA SER A 411 7.87 -16.28 -9.33
C SER A 411 8.71 -14.99 -9.48
N GLU A 412 9.84 -15.07 -10.21
CA GLU A 412 10.73 -13.94 -10.49
C GLU A 412 10.48 -13.30 -11.87
N ILE A 413 9.34 -13.63 -12.50
CA ILE A 413 8.92 -13.06 -13.78
C ILE A 413 7.60 -12.32 -13.60
N ALA A 414 7.47 -11.13 -14.17
CA ALA A 414 6.23 -10.36 -14.20
C ALA A 414 5.91 -9.83 -15.60
N VAL A 415 4.62 -9.86 -15.97
CA VAL A 415 4.08 -9.14 -17.12
C VAL A 415 3.20 -8.01 -16.59
N LEU A 416 3.59 -6.77 -16.90
CA LEU A 416 2.96 -5.56 -16.39
C LEU A 416 2.23 -4.83 -17.51
N PHE A 417 0.95 -4.54 -17.27
CA PHE A 417 0.06 -3.87 -18.21
C PHE A 417 -0.61 -2.65 -17.59
N ARG A 418 -1.23 -1.81 -18.44
CA ARG A 418 -1.89 -0.58 -17.95
C ARG A 418 -3.28 -0.84 -17.38
N THR A 419 -4.05 -1.73 -17.96
CA THR A 419 -5.43 -2.03 -17.56
C THR A 419 -5.65 -3.52 -17.42
N ASN A 420 -6.47 -3.93 -16.45
CA ASN A 420 -6.78 -5.35 -16.21
C ASN A 420 -7.46 -6.06 -17.42
N GLY A 421 -8.08 -5.28 -18.32
CA GLY A 421 -8.66 -5.84 -19.54
C GLY A 421 -7.64 -6.44 -20.51
N GLN A 422 -6.34 -6.20 -20.31
CA GLN A 422 -5.26 -6.77 -21.12
C GLN A 422 -4.85 -8.18 -20.67
N SER A 423 -5.23 -8.60 -19.45
CA SER A 423 -4.76 -9.87 -18.90
C SER A 423 -5.27 -11.11 -19.64
N GLY A 424 -6.49 -11.07 -20.20
CA GLY A 424 -7.14 -12.26 -20.76
C GLY A 424 -6.35 -12.96 -21.87
N LEU A 425 -5.73 -12.20 -22.79
CA LEU A 425 -4.89 -12.77 -23.85
C LEU A 425 -3.59 -13.35 -23.29
N LEU A 426 -2.98 -12.67 -22.31
CA LEU A 426 -1.77 -13.14 -21.63
C LEU A 426 -2.03 -14.43 -20.85
N GLU A 427 -3.17 -14.49 -20.14
CA GLU A 427 -3.61 -15.68 -19.41
C GLU A 427 -3.79 -16.89 -20.37
N ALA A 428 -4.44 -16.67 -21.53
CA ALA A 428 -4.61 -17.70 -22.54
C ALA A 428 -3.25 -18.18 -23.09
N ALA A 429 -2.37 -17.26 -23.51
CA ALA A 429 -1.07 -17.59 -24.10
C ALA A 429 -0.14 -18.35 -23.13
N LEU A 430 -0.14 -17.99 -21.84
CA LEU A 430 0.61 -18.71 -20.80
C LEU A 430 0.01 -20.09 -20.52
N ALA A 431 -1.32 -20.19 -20.45
CA ALA A 431 -2.02 -21.44 -20.24
C ALA A 431 -1.77 -22.46 -21.37
N ASP A 432 -1.78 -22.01 -22.63
CA ASP A 432 -1.52 -22.84 -23.80
C ASP A 432 -0.11 -23.47 -23.79
N ARG A 433 0.85 -22.79 -23.15
CA ARG A 433 2.21 -23.30 -22.94
C ARG A 433 2.41 -24.03 -21.60
N GLY A 434 1.36 -24.16 -20.79
CA GLY A 434 1.45 -24.80 -19.48
C GLY A 434 2.26 -24.01 -18.45
N ILE A 435 2.50 -22.71 -18.68
CA ILE A 435 3.25 -21.85 -17.77
C ILE A 435 2.33 -21.41 -16.63
N PRO A 436 2.68 -21.67 -15.36
CA PRO A 436 1.87 -21.24 -14.23
C PRO A 436 1.92 -19.71 -14.08
N TYR A 437 0.77 -19.09 -13.80
CA TYR A 437 0.67 -17.65 -13.61
C TYR A 437 -0.26 -17.28 -12.45
N GLN A 438 -0.10 -16.07 -11.92
CA GLN A 438 -0.99 -15.48 -10.93
C GLN A 438 -1.40 -14.06 -11.37
N LEU A 439 -2.70 -13.75 -11.28
CA LEU A 439 -3.22 -12.43 -11.62
C LEU A 439 -3.36 -11.58 -10.34
N ARG A 440 -2.64 -10.46 -10.29
CA ARG A 440 -2.77 -9.48 -9.19
C ARG A 440 -3.70 -8.33 -9.56
N GLY A 441 -4.65 -8.01 -8.67
CA GLY A 441 -5.60 -6.89 -8.86
C GLY A 441 -6.86 -7.25 -9.64
N ALA A 442 -7.01 -8.51 -10.10
CA ALA A 442 -8.31 -9.09 -10.42
C ALA A 442 -9.01 -9.54 -9.13
N GLU A 443 -10.09 -10.32 -9.15
CA GLU A 443 -10.76 -10.78 -7.93
C GLU A 443 -9.76 -11.06 -6.80
N GLN A 444 -9.96 -10.42 -5.66
CA GLN A 444 -9.07 -10.60 -4.51
C GLN A 444 -9.01 -12.09 -4.20
N PHE A 445 -7.83 -12.65 -3.97
CA PHE A 445 -7.61 -14.08 -3.69
C PHE A 445 -8.68 -14.64 -2.73
N PHE A 446 -8.99 -13.89 -1.68
CA PHE A 446 -9.98 -14.28 -0.68
C PHE A 446 -11.45 -14.17 -1.13
N ASP A 447 -11.72 -13.54 -2.28
CA ASP A 447 -13.07 -13.47 -2.86
C ASP A 447 -13.39 -14.67 -3.74
N ARG A 448 -12.39 -15.44 -4.12
CA ARG A 448 -12.56 -16.66 -4.92
C ARG A 448 -13.45 -17.68 -4.20
N PRO A 449 -14.41 -18.30 -4.90
CA PRO A 449 -15.35 -19.25 -4.30
C PRO A 449 -14.66 -20.40 -3.56
N GLU A 450 -13.60 -20.98 -4.16
CA GLU A 450 -12.83 -22.09 -3.59
C GLU A 450 -12.12 -21.67 -2.30
N ILE A 451 -11.62 -20.44 -2.21
CA ILE A 451 -10.96 -19.92 -1.01
C ILE A 451 -11.97 -19.65 0.10
N LYS A 452 -13.15 -19.10 -0.24
CA LYS A 452 -14.23 -18.95 0.74
C LYS A 452 -14.68 -20.29 1.30
N GLN A 453 -14.79 -21.33 0.47
CA GLN A 453 -15.10 -22.68 0.90
C GLN A 453 -13.99 -23.29 1.74
N ALA A 454 -12.72 -23.14 1.35
CA ALA A 454 -11.56 -23.57 2.11
C ALA A 454 -11.53 -22.94 3.51
N MET A 455 -11.72 -21.62 3.61
CA MET A 455 -11.78 -20.93 4.90
C MET A 455 -12.95 -21.38 5.77
N LEU A 456 -14.10 -21.66 5.20
CA LEU A 456 -15.24 -22.21 5.94
C LEU A 456 -14.94 -23.63 6.45
N GLY A 457 -14.37 -24.49 5.63
CA GLY A 457 -13.93 -25.84 5.98
C GLY A 457 -12.91 -25.82 7.13
N LEU A 458 -11.85 -25.05 6.98
CA LEU A 458 -10.80 -24.91 8.00
C LEU A 458 -11.33 -24.33 9.33
N ARG A 459 -12.24 -23.34 9.29
CA ARG A 459 -12.89 -22.81 10.50
C ARG A 459 -13.79 -23.82 11.20
N ALA A 460 -14.51 -24.65 10.44
CA ALA A 460 -15.33 -25.71 11.01
C ALA A 460 -14.44 -26.79 11.64
N SER A 461 -13.38 -27.18 10.95
CA SER A 461 -12.41 -28.16 11.41
C SER A 461 -11.65 -27.71 12.67
N ALA A 462 -11.26 -26.44 12.77
CA ALA A 462 -10.59 -25.89 13.94
C ALA A 462 -11.41 -26.02 15.24
N LYS A 463 -12.73 -26.16 15.15
CA LYS A 463 -13.60 -26.37 16.32
C LYS A 463 -13.66 -27.84 16.79
N SER A 464 -13.24 -28.79 15.95
CA SER A 464 -13.35 -30.24 16.21
C SER A 464 -12.00 -30.92 16.44
N THR A 465 -10.87 -30.18 16.33
CA THR A 465 -9.53 -30.70 16.58
C THR A 465 -9.10 -30.53 18.03
N ASP A 466 -8.36 -31.50 18.57
CA ASP A 466 -7.78 -31.46 19.91
C ASP A 466 -6.36 -30.87 19.93
N GLY A 467 -5.82 -30.46 18.79
CA GLY A 467 -4.50 -29.85 18.64
C GLY A 467 -3.32 -30.83 18.55
N SER A 468 -3.60 -32.13 18.44
CA SER A 468 -2.57 -33.20 18.34
C SER A 468 -2.24 -33.55 16.88
N GLU A 469 -2.98 -33.03 15.90
CA GLU A 469 -2.87 -33.40 14.50
C GLU A 469 -1.59 -32.83 13.83
N ASN A 470 -1.12 -33.54 12.80
CA ASN A 470 -0.16 -32.98 11.85
C ASN A 470 -0.89 -31.97 10.96
N VAL A 471 -0.73 -30.69 11.26
CA VAL A 471 -1.49 -29.59 10.64
C VAL A 471 -1.33 -29.54 9.12
N PRO A 472 -0.13 -29.65 8.52
CA PRO A 472 0.02 -29.66 7.06
C PRO A 472 -0.76 -30.80 6.38
N ARG A 473 -0.74 -31.99 6.95
CA ARG A 473 -1.50 -33.15 6.44
C ARG A 473 -3.00 -32.92 6.58
N TYR A 474 -3.44 -32.48 7.74
CA TYR A 474 -4.84 -32.23 8.03
C TYR A 474 -5.46 -31.15 7.12
N VAL A 475 -4.72 -30.08 6.85
CA VAL A 475 -5.16 -29.04 5.91
C VAL A 475 -5.32 -29.60 4.50
N ARG A 476 -4.41 -30.45 4.01
CA ARG A 476 -4.55 -31.13 2.71
C ARG A 476 -5.82 -31.97 2.65
N GLU A 477 -6.11 -32.75 3.69
CA GLU A 477 -7.33 -33.58 3.79
C GLU A 477 -8.61 -32.72 3.74
N VAL A 478 -8.62 -31.52 4.37
CA VAL A 478 -9.76 -30.58 4.31
C VAL A 478 -9.91 -29.96 2.91
N LEU A 479 -8.83 -29.77 2.17
CA LEU A 479 -8.84 -29.14 0.83
C LEU A 479 -9.05 -30.16 -0.31
N GLU A 480 -8.84 -31.44 -0.09
CA GLU A 480 -9.02 -32.50 -1.09
C GLU A 480 -10.43 -32.51 -1.70
N PRO A 481 -11.55 -32.46 -0.93
CA PRO A 481 -12.90 -32.39 -1.49
C PRO A 481 -13.17 -31.12 -2.29
N LEU A 482 -12.36 -30.07 -2.09
CA LEU A 482 -12.44 -28.82 -2.84
C LEU A 482 -11.64 -28.86 -4.13
N GLY A 483 -10.94 -29.97 -4.43
CA GLY A 483 -10.19 -30.18 -5.66
C GLY A 483 -8.67 -30.02 -5.53
N TYR A 484 -8.13 -29.97 -4.32
CA TYR A 484 -6.69 -30.05 -4.11
C TYR A 484 -6.21 -31.49 -4.30
N THR A 485 -5.08 -31.65 -4.97
CA THR A 485 -4.37 -32.94 -5.14
C THR A 485 -2.86 -32.67 -5.00
N GLU A 486 -2.09 -33.68 -4.55
CA GLU A 486 -0.64 -33.53 -4.38
C GLU A 486 0.10 -33.20 -5.70
N LYS A 487 -0.42 -33.72 -6.82
CA LYS A 487 0.10 -33.41 -8.14
C LYS A 487 -0.80 -32.40 -8.82
N ALA A 488 -0.20 -31.38 -9.41
CA ALA A 488 -0.92 -30.40 -10.19
C ALA A 488 -1.70 -31.04 -11.34
N PRO A 489 -2.96 -30.62 -11.62
CA PRO A 489 -3.71 -31.06 -12.79
C PRO A 489 -2.94 -30.74 -14.07
N GLN A 490 -2.98 -31.67 -15.04
CA GLN A 490 -2.38 -31.42 -16.36
C GLN A 490 -3.26 -30.51 -17.26
N SER A 491 -4.54 -30.35 -16.90
CA SER A 491 -5.46 -29.47 -17.61
C SER A 491 -5.16 -28.00 -17.32
N ALA A 492 -5.12 -27.16 -18.35
CA ALA A 492 -5.07 -25.72 -18.25
C ALA A 492 -6.45 -25.12 -17.89
N GLY A 493 -6.48 -23.81 -17.53
CA GLY A 493 -7.72 -23.08 -17.29
C GLY A 493 -8.27 -23.18 -15.86
N ALA A 494 -9.60 -23.08 -15.71
CA ALA A 494 -10.28 -22.91 -14.41
C ALA A 494 -9.96 -24.01 -13.37
N VAL A 495 -9.74 -25.26 -13.81
CA VAL A 495 -9.39 -26.37 -12.92
C VAL A 495 -8.00 -26.18 -12.33
N ARG A 496 -7.04 -25.80 -13.17
CA ARG A 496 -5.67 -25.50 -12.75
C ARG A 496 -5.63 -24.28 -11.82
N GLN A 497 -6.31 -23.22 -12.17
CA GLN A 497 -6.39 -22.00 -11.36
C GLN A 497 -7.01 -22.23 -9.99
N LYS A 498 -8.08 -23.07 -9.93
CA LYS A 498 -8.67 -23.48 -8.66
C LYS A 498 -7.69 -24.29 -7.81
N TRP A 499 -6.98 -25.24 -8.42
CA TRP A 499 -5.95 -26.02 -7.74
C TRP A 499 -4.82 -25.13 -7.20
N GLU A 500 -4.33 -24.18 -7.99
CA GLU A 500 -3.28 -23.23 -7.59
C GLU A 500 -3.70 -22.35 -6.41
N SER A 501 -4.96 -21.92 -6.39
CA SER A 501 -5.53 -21.19 -5.25
C SER A 501 -5.48 -22.01 -3.95
N LEU A 502 -5.83 -23.28 -4.03
CA LEU A 502 -5.78 -24.20 -2.87
C LEU A 502 -4.33 -24.56 -2.49
N ALA A 503 -3.46 -24.78 -3.49
CA ALA A 503 -2.04 -25.07 -3.29
C ALA A 503 -1.32 -23.91 -2.58
N ALA A 504 -1.71 -22.67 -2.85
CA ALA A 504 -1.17 -21.50 -2.14
C ALA A 504 -1.47 -21.52 -0.64
N ILE A 505 -2.65 -22.02 -0.22
CA ILE A 505 -2.95 -22.23 1.21
C ILE A 505 -2.04 -23.32 1.77
N VAL A 506 -1.86 -24.43 1.05
CA VAL A 506 -1.00 -25.54 1.49
C VAL A 506 0.44 -25.07 1.68
N SER A 507 1.00 -24.39 0.69
CA SER A 507 2.37 -23.83 0.73
C SER A 507 2.55 -22.87 1.90
N MET A 508 1.56 -22.02 2.17
CA MET A 508 1.57 -21.15 3.34
C MET A 508 1.63 -21.95 4.66
N VAL A 509 0.86 -23.04 4.76
CA VAL A 509 0.82 -23.88 5.97
C VAL A 509 2.14 -24.61 6.17
N ASP A 510 2.73 -25.14 5.08
CA ASP A 510 4.03 -25.79 5.11
C ASP A 510 5.13 -24.82 5.60
N HIS A 511 5.09 -23.58 5.12
CA HIS A 511 6.02 -22.53 5.58
C HIS A 511 5.81 -22.16 7.06
N LEU A 512 4.56 -22.04 7.50
CA LEU A 512 4.26 -21.78 8.92
C LEU A 512 4.77 -22.90 9.82
N GLU A 513 4.63 -24.16 9.39
CA GLU A 513 5.13 -25.32 10.15
C GLU A 513 6.65 -25.31 10.21
N ALA A 514 7.33 -25.09 9.07
CA ALA A 514 8.79 -25.01 9.02
C ALA A 514 9.32 -23.90 9.96
N THR A 515 8.74 -22.71 9.87
CA THR A 515 9.11 -21.58 10.74
C THR A 515 8.86 -21.91 12.22
N ARG A 516 7.74 -22.55 12.53
CA ARG A 516 7.41 -22.93 13.92
C ARG A 516 8.38 -23.98 14.48
N ILE A 517 8.83 -24.93 13.65
CA ILE A 517 9.85 -25.93 14.03
C ILE A 517 11.19 -25.23 14.31
N GLU A 518 11.58 -24.27 13.49
CA GLU A 518 12.80 -23.47 13.71
C GLU A 518 12.71 -22.65 15.01
N ASP A 519 11.59 -21.98 15.25
CA ASP A 519 11.35 -21.19 16.47
C ASP A 519 11.43 -22.06 17.74
N ILE A 520 10.87 -23.26 17.69
CA ILE A 520 10.93 -24.24 18.79
C ILE A 520 12.40 -24.65 19.04
N ALA A 521 13.13 -25.05 18.00
CA ALA A 521 14.52 -25.47 18.11
C ALA A 521 15.43 -24.34 18.64
N GLN A 522 15.21 -23.10 18.18
CA GLN A 522 15.93 -21.94 18.69
C GLN A 522 15.59 -21.64 20.16
N ALA A 523 14.32 -21.74 20.55
CA ALA A 523 13.91 -21.53 21.93
C ALA A 523 14.49 -22.58 22.87
N GLU A 524 14.49 -23.87 22.46
CA GLU A 524 15.11 -24.97 23.21
C GLU A 524 16.63 -24.76 23.38
N ALA A 525 17.33 -24.38 22.28
CA ALA A 525 18.76 -24.12 22.32
C ALA A 525 19.12 -22.90 23.20
N ALA A 526 18.24 -21.91 23.27
CA ALA A 526 18.43 -20.71 24.07
C ALA A 526 17.92 -20.84 25.53
N GLY A 527 17.30 -21.97 25.90
CA GLY A 527 16.64 -22.13 27.21
C GLY A 527 15.47 -21.16 27.45
N ALA A 528 14.86 -20.67 26.36
CA ALA A 528 13.74 -19.73 26.38
C ALA A 528 12.39 -20.48 26.44
N PRO A 529 11.27 -19.81 26.77
CA PRO A 529 9.95 -20.42 26.69
C PRO A 529 9.66 -20.95 25.28
N VAL A 530 9.43 -22.26 25.18
CA VAL A 530 9.20 -22.96 23.90
C VAL A 530 7.80 -22.61 23.38
N PRO A 531 7.65 -22.11 22.14
CA PRO A 531 6.34 -21.88 21.53
C PRO A 531 5.54 -23.19 21.42
N HIS A 532 4.23 -23.13 21.48
CA HIS A 532 3.39 -24.29 21.20
C HIS A 532 3.52 -24.70 19.72
N ARG A 533 3.31 -25.98 19.42
CA ARG A 533 3.30 -26.48 18.03
C ARG A 533 2.21 -25.78 17.21
N LEU A 534 2.40 -25.72 15.89
CA LEU A 534 1.39 -25.16 14.99
C LEU A 534 0.06 -25.89 15.20
N THR A 535 -1.03 -25.12 15.24
CA THR A 535 -2.40 -25.63 15.34
C THR A 535 -3.25 -25.17 14.17
N VAL A 536 -4.37 -25.87 13.88
CA VAL A 536 -5.33 -25.42 12.86
C VAL A 536 -5.92 -24.03 13.20
N HIS A 537 -6.00 -23.71 14.50
CA HIS A 537 -6.40 -22.36 14.95
C HIS A 537 -5.41 -21.29 14.50
N ASP A 538 -4.10 -21.55 14.56
CA ASP A 538 -3.07 -20.62 14.11
C ASP A 538 -3.17 -20.39 12.59
N VAL A 539 -3.44 -21.47 11.83
CA VAL A 539 -3.68 -21.37 10.37
C VAL A 539 -4.90 -20.51 10.07
N VAL A 540 -6.02 -20.74 10.75
CA VAL A 540 -7.25 -19.96 10.57
C VAL A 540 -7.04 -18.50 10.99
N ALA A 541 -6.33 -18.25 12.08
CA ALA A 541 -6.00 -16.90 12.52
C ALA A 541 -5.11 -16.17 11.51
N THR A 542 -4.10 -16.86 10.96
CA THR A 542 -3.21 -16.32 9.92
C THR A 542 -3.98 -16.00 8.64
N LEU A 543 -4.84 -16.90 8.17
CA LEU A 543 -5.70 -16.66 7.01
C LEU A 543 -6.68 -15.50 7.24
N ALA A 544 -7.27 -15.41 8.44
CA ALA A 544 -8.16 -14.31 8.80
C ALA A 544 -7.42 -12.97 8.87
N HIS A 545 -6.19 -12.97 9.37
CA HIS A 545 -5.33 -11.80 9.38
C HIS A 545 -4.97 -11.36 7.95
N ARG A 546 -4.54 -12.31 7.10
CA ARG A 546 -4.22 -12.05 5.69
C ARG A 546 -5.44 -11.59 4.89
N LEU A 547 -6.63 -12.11 5.16
CA LEU A 547 -7.88 -11.59 4.60
C LEU A 547 -8.12 -10.13 5.00
N ALA A 548 -7.93 -9.80 6.27
CA ALA A 548 -8.11 -8.44 6.77
C ALA A 548 -7.08 -7.46 6.20
N THR A 549 -5.88 -7.94 5.86
CA THR A 549 -4.77 -7.15 5.29
C THR A 549 -4.70 -7.23 3.77
N GLN A 550 -5.58 -7.99 3.13
CA GLN A 550 -5.59 -8.29 1.69
C GLN A 550 -4.25 -8.86 1.17
N ASP A 551 -3.52 -9.56 2.03
CA ASP A 551 -2.23 -10.18 1.72
C ASP A 551 -2.42 -11.66 1.35
N ALA A 552 -2.59 -11.94 0.06
CA ALA A 552 -2.77 -13.30 -0.45
C ALA A 552 -1.47 -14.13 -0.28
N PRO A 553 -1.57 -15.45 -0.02
CA PRO A 553 -0.43 -16.35 -0.09
C PRO A 553 0.25 -16.28 -1.46
N VAL A 554 1.58 -16.38 -1.48
CA VAL A 554 2.36 -16.34 -2.73
C VAL A 554 2.08 -17.63 -3.51
N MET A 555 1.61 -17.49 -4.74
CA MET A 555 1.51 -18.58 -5.70
C MET A 555 2.82 -18.67 -6.49
N GLU A 556 3.31 -19.89 -6.74
CA GLU A 556 4.45 -20.10 -7.64
C GLU A 556 3.97 -19.94 -9.09
N GLY A 557 4.24 -18.81 -9.70
CA GLY A 557 3.85 -18.53 -11.07
C GLY A 557 4.26 -17.14 -11.54
N VAL A 558 4.22 -16.96 -12.87
CA VAL A 558 4.45 -15.65 -13.50
C VAL A 558 3.41 -14.64 -13.00
N THR A 559 3.86 -13.49 -12.55
CA THR A 559 2.95 -12.45 -12.06
C THR A 559 2.38 -11.62 -13.21
N LEU A 560 1.07 -11.68 -13.41
CA LEU A 560 0.32 -10.75 -14.26
C LEU A 560 -0.24 -9.63 -13.39
N ALA A 561 0.11 -8.37 -13.65
CA ALA A 561 -0.32 -7.26 -12.81
C ALA A 561 -0.47 -5.96 -13.58
N SER A 562 -1.35 -5.07 -13.09
CA SER A 562 -1.31 -3.69 -13.57
C SER A 562 -0.05 -2.97 -13.06
N LEU A 563 0.45 -1.99 -13.82
CA LEU A 563 1.58 -1.17 -13.42
C LEU A 563 1.39 -0.53 -12.04
N HIS A 564 0.16 -0.14 -11.68
CA HIS A 564 -0.17 0.38 -10.35
C HIS A 564 0.02 -0.67 -9.26
N SER A 565 -0.46 -1.90 -9.49
CA SER A 565 -0.36 -3.00 -8.53
C SER A 565 1.08 -3.52 -8.36
N ALA A 566 1.96 -3.18 -9.30
CA ALA A 566 3.38 -3.53 -9.26
C ALA A 566 4.22 -2.64 -8.32
N LYS A 567 3.67 -1.50 -7.87
CA LYS A 567 4.39 -0.59 -6.95
C LYS A 567 4.75 -1.31 -5.65
N GLY A 568 6.00 -1.16 -5.22
CA GLY A 568 6.55 -1.83 -4.03
C GLY A 568 7.06 -3.25 -4.27
N LEU A 569 6.84 -3.83 -5.47
CA LEU A 569 7.31 -5.16 -5.84
C LEU A 569 8.56 -5.08 -6.73
N GLU A 570 9.19 -6.24 -7.00
CA GLU A 570 10.35 -6.34 -7.88
C GLU A 570 10.55 -7.78 -8.34
N TRP A 571 11.07 -7.96 -9.56
CA TRP A 571 11.31 -9.25 -10.21
C TRP A 571 12.62 -9.23 -10.98
N ASP A 572 13.17 -10.40 -11.24
CA ASP A 572 14.37 -10.52 -12.07
C ASP A 572 14.06 -10.19 -13.54
N ALA A 573 12.89 -10.60 -14.03
CA ALA A 573 12.43 -10.34 -15.39
C ALA A 573 11.08 -9.60 -15.40
N VAL A 574 10.98 -8.51 -16.16
CA VAL A 574 9.77 -7.72 -16.31
C VAL A 574 9.46 -7.48 -17.77
N PHE A 575 8.24 -7.82 -18.17
CA PHE A 575 7.64 -7.51 -19.47
C PHE A 575 6.69 -6.33 -19.30
N LEU A 576 6.93 -5.25 -20.03
CA LEU A 576 6.05 -4.08 -20.08
C LEU A 576 5.27 -4.14 -21.40
N CYS A 577 4.00 -4.54 -21.35
CA CYS A 577 3.22 -4.84 -22.55
C CYS A 577 2.14 -3.79 -22.86
N GLY A 578 1.68 -3.78 -24.11
CA GLY A 578 0.67 -2.86 -24.60
C GLY A 578 1.12 -1.40 -24.57
N LEU A 579 2.40 -1.14 -24.88
CA LEU A 579 2.97 0.21 -24.84
C LEU A 579 2.59 1.02 -26.10
N ASN A 580 1.29 1.29 -26.21
CA ASN A 580 0.66 2.02 -27.29
C ASN A 580 0.06 3.34 -26.83
N GLU A 581 -0.01 4.34 -27.71
CA GLU A 581 -0.85 5.51 -27.50
C GLU A 581 -2.31 5.10 -27.23
N GLY A 582 -2.88 5.68 -26.18
CA GLY A 582 -4.22 5.36 -25.71
C GLY A 582 -4.27 4.26 -24.64
N LEU A 583 -3.18 3.50 -24.46
CA LEU A 583 -2.95 2.59 -23.31
C LEU A 583 -1.85 3.16 -22.40
N MET A 584 -0.72 3.56 -22.95
CA MET A 584 0.40 4.17 -22.21
C MET A 584 1.01 5.33 -23.03
N PRO A 585 0.64 6.59 -22.79
CA PRO A 585 -0.34 7.07 -21.82
C PRO A 585 -1.77 6.64 -22.16
N ILE A 586 -2.60 6.47 -21.12
CA ILE A 586 -4.02 6.11 -21.30
C ILE A 586 -4.78 7.27 -21.95
N THR A 587 -5.83 6.97 -22.74
CA THR A 587 -6.63 7.97 -23.47
C THR A 587 -7.21 9.08 -22.57
N PHE A 588 -7.49 8.78 -21.32
CA PHE A 588 -8.05 9.73 -20.36
C PHE A 588 -7.03 10.75 -19.83
N ALA A 589 -5.73 10.48 -19.97
CA ALA A 589 -4.67 11.41 -19.61
C ALA A 589 -4.54 12.50 -20.69
N GLN A 590 -5.25 13.61 -20.50
CA GLN A 590 -5.32 14.72 -21.46
C GLN A 590 -4.48 15.92 -21.05
N THR A 591 -4.40 16.19 -19.76
CA THR A 591 -3.56 17.27 -19.24
C THR A 591 -2.10 16.84 -19.16
N SER A 592 -1.20 17.81 -19.16
CA SER A 592 0.23 17.51 -19.04
C SER A 592 0.59 16.86 -17.70
N ASP A 593 -0.17 17.14 -16.61
CA ASP A 593 0.05 16.50 -15.31
C ASP A 593 -0.34 15.03 -15.33
N GLU A 594 -1.46 14.71 -15.96
CA GLU A 594 -1.92 13.34 -16.17
C GLU A 594 -0.95 12.55 -17.06
N ILE A 595 -0.47 13.17 -18.17
CA ILE A 595 0.56 12.55 -19.02
C ILE A 595 1.87 12.34 -18.25
N ASP A 596 2.22 13.28 -17.37
CA ASP A 596 3.43 13.16 -16.56
C ASP A 596 3.27 12.07 -15.48
N GLU A 597 2.05 11.86 -14.97
CA GLU A 597 1.73 10.74 -14.08
C GLU A 597 1.83 9.39 -14.80
N GLU A 598 1.33 9.28 -16.03
CA GLU A 598 1.50 8.10 -16.87
C GLU A 598 3.00 7.81 -17.15
N ARG A 599 3.82 8.84 -17.33
CA ARG A 599 5.27 8.70 -17.46
C ARG A 599 5.90 8.17 -16.17
N ARG A 600 5.47 8.65 -14.98
CA ARG A 600 5.89 8.12 -13.70
C ARG A 600 5.43 6.68 -13.49
N LEU A 601 4.25 6.34 -13.99
CA LEU A 601 3.75 4.98 -13.94
C LEU A 601 4.61 4.01 -14.77
N LEU A 602 5.04 4.43 -15.97
CA LEU A 602 6.00 3.65 -16.77
C LEU A 602 7.37 3.56 -16.07
N TYR A 603 7.84 4.65 -15.45
CA TYR A 603 9.06 4.65 -14.64
C TYR A 603 8.96 3.63 -13.48
N VAL A 604 7.82 3.57 -12.79
CA VAL A 604 7.58 2.54 -11.78
C VAL A 604 7.70 1.15 -12.39
N GLY A 605 7.10 0.90 -13.56
CA GLY A 605 7.21 -0.39 -14.25
C GLY A 605 8.65 -0.76 -14.58
N ILE A 606 9.42 0.12 -15.21
CA ILE A 606 10.83 -0.09 -15.54
C ILE A 606 11.63 -0.47 -14.29
N THR A 607 11.46 0.30 -13.20
CA THR A 607 12.21 0.11 -11.96
C THR A 607 11.79 -1.12 -11.14
N ARG A 608 10.85 -1.93 -11.66
CA ARG A 608 10.53 -3.25 -11.07
C ARG A 608 11.49 -4.34 -11.51
N ALA A 609 12.16 -4.15 -12.67
CA ALA A 609 13.13 -5.10 -13.19
C ALA A 609 14.46 -5.03 -12.43
N ARG A 610 14.98 -6.19 -12.03
CA ARG A 610 16.34 -6.29 -11.50
C ARG A 610 17.37 -6.53 -12.63
N LYS A 611 17.05 -7.43 -13.58
CA LYS A 611 18.01 -7.91 -14.58
C LYS A 611 17.51 -7.81 -16.01
N TYR A 612 16.34 -8.36 -16.31
CA TYR A 612 15.79 -8.46 -17.66
C TYR A 612 14.60 -7.53 -17.83
N LEU A 613 14.49 -6.84 -18.98
CA LEU A 613 13.42 -5.89 -19.26
C LEU A 613 13.01 -5.95 -20.73
N TRP A 614 11.70 -6.18 -20.98
CA TRP A 614 11.07 -6.15 -22.28
C TRP A 614 10.10 -4.99 -22.41
N PHE A 615 10.08 -4.39 -23.60
CA PHE A 615 9.10 -3.40 -24.03
C PHE A 615 8.36 -3.95 -25.24
N THR A 616 7.03 -4.13 -25.14
CA THR A 616 6.25 -4.68 -26.22
C THR A 616 5.06 -3.78 -26.57
N TRP A 617 4.65 -3.80 -27.83
CA TRP A 617 3.50 -3.07 -28.36
C TRP A 617 2.93 -3.79 -29.56
N SER A 618 1.66 -3.46 -29.93
CA SER A 618 0.97 -4.04 -31.09
C SER A 618 0.46 -2.97 -32.04
N ASP A 619 0.41 -3.27 -33.34
CA ASP A 619 -0.08 -2.34 -34.38
C ASP A 619 -1.62 -2.31 -34.45
N SER A 620 -2.32 -3.34 -33.99
CA SER A 620 -3.78 -3.41 -33.96
C SER A 620 -4.31 -4.17 -32.72
N ARG A 621 -5.61 -4.05 -32.45
CA ARG A 621 -6.25 -4.78 -31.36
C ARG A 621 -6.59 -6.22 -31.71
N THR A 622 -6.90 -6.48 -32.99
CA THR A 622 -7.34 -7.77 -33.50
C THR A 622 -6.61 -8.10 -34.79
N ALA A 623 -6.42 -9.37 -35.08
CA ALA A 623 -5.82 -9.87 -36.31
C ALA A 623 -6.55 -9.29 -37.53
N GLY A 624 -5.78 -8.70 -38.48
CA GLY A 624 -6.34 -8.08 -39.69
C GLY A 624 -7.06 -6.72 -39.44
N GLY A 625 -6.98 -6.14 -38.27
CA GLY A 625 -7.58 -4.86 -37.92
C GLY A 625 -7.07 -3.71 -38.80
N ARG A 626 -7.99 -2.82 -39.25
CA ARG A 626 -7.65 -1.67 -40.14
C ARG A 626 -7.05 -0.46 -39.41
N GLY A 627 -7.07 -0.44 -38.06
CA GLY A 627 -6.55 0.68 -37.28
C GLY A 627 -5.10 0.46 -36.90
N LYS A 628 -4.18 1.28 -37.40
CA LYS A 628 -2.79 1.29 -36.92
C LYS A 628 -2.74 2.03 -35.60
N ARG A 629 -2.55 1.31 -34.51
CA ARG A 629 -2.13 1.91 -33.24
C ARG A 629 -0.74 2.51 -33.40
N ARG A 630 -0.47 3.55 -32.65
CA ARG A 630 0.88 4.13 -32.58
C ARG A 630 1.59 3.61 -31.35
N ARG A 631 2.87 3.31 -31.49
CA ARG A 631 3.76 3.04 -30.37
C ARG A 631 3.72 4.21 -29.38
N SER A 632 3.80 3.94 -28.09
CA SER A 632 3.82 4.95 -27.03
C SER A 632 4.91 6.00 -27.28
N ARG A 633 4.56 7.28 -27.17
CA ARG A 633 5.51 8.41 -27.24
C ARG A 633 6.61 8.31 -26.17
N PHE A 634 6.37 7.65 -25.07
CA PHE A 634 7.37 7.47 -24.01
C PHE A 634 8.53 6.59 -24.45
N LEU A 635 8.28 5.63 -25.33
CA LEU A 635 9.33 4.79 -25.89
C LEU A 635 10.27 5.57 -26.82
N ASP A 636 9.78 6.63 -27.48
CA ASP A 636 10.60 7.48 -28.34
C ASP A 636 11.68 8.25 -27.56
N ASP A 637 11.45 8.48 -26.28
CA ASP A 637 12.40 9.16 -25.38
C ASP A 637 13.53 8.25 -24.89
N ILE A 638 13.31 6.93 -24.86
CA ILE A 638 14.23 5.96 -24.24
C ILE A 638 14.84 4.95 -25.21
N ASP A 639 14.27 4.77 -26.42
CA ASP A 639 14.73 3.79 -27.40
C ASP A 639 16.14 4.14 -27.92
N PRO A 640 17.13 3.26 -27.71
CA PRO A 640 18.52 3.52 -28.11
C PRO A 640 18.69 3.71 -29.62
N SER A 641 17.89 2.99 -30.44
CA SER A 641 17.99 3.01 -31.90
C SER A 641 17.63 4.35 -32.54
N ARG A 642 16.78 5.15 -31.89
CA ARG A 642 16.36 6.48 -32.38
C ARG A 642 17.28 7.62 -31.91
N GLN A 643 18.12 7.41 -30.92
CA GLN A 643 19.03 8.45 -30.43
C GLN A 643 20.23 8.65 -31.36
N SER A 644 20.69 7.60 -32.02
CA SER A 644 21.75 7.70 -33.04
C SER A 644 21.32 8.52 -34.26
N ALA A 645 20.01 8.57 -34.55
CA ALA A 645 19.47 9.35 -35.69
C ALA A 645 19.25 10.86 -35.39
N ARG A 646 19.30 11.30 -34.11
CA ARG A 646 19.19 12.72 -33.73
C ARG A 646 20.53 13.44 -33.61
N HIS A 647 21.64 12.70 -33.64
CA HIS A 647 23.00 13.25 -33.58
C HIS A 647 23.78 13.04 -34.86
N SER A 648 23.19 12.50 -35.92
CA SER A 648 23.65 12.50 -37.30
C SER A 648 22.83 13.52 -38.14
#